data_79c750ba6f15458f46ec267252639d36
#
_entry.id   79c750ba6f15458f46ec267252639d36
#
_cell.length_a   1.000
_cell.length_b   1.000
_cell.length_c   1.000
_cell.angle_alpha   90.00
_cell.angle_beta   90.00
_cell.angle_gamma   90.00
#
_symmetry.space_group_name_H-M   'P 1'
#
loop_
_entity.id
_entity.type
_entity.pdbx_description
1 polymer ?
#
loop_
_entity_poly.entity_id
_entity_poly.type
_entity_poly.pdbx_seq_one_letter_code
_entity_poly.pdbx_strand_id
1 'polypeptide(L)'
;MAVKPLQNIWVRRQQCPCGDWKCYIKYDGDDQSAKASQSVKSEIPSLSQDTVFTPYIGQIFKNDDDAFEYYSSFARRNGFSIRKARSTESQSLGVYRRDFVCYRSGFNQPRKRANVEHPRERKSVRCGCDAKLYLTKEIAADVIQWYVSQFSNVHNHELLEDDQVRLLPAYRKIDEADQERILLLSKAGFPVNRIVKVLELEKGVQPGQLPFLEKDVRNFVRSCKKTVQDNDSMLAMMRENDLLELLEARKLASENDEGFVYTFTTDDSGKVENIVWTYGFSIQAFSLFGDVVNIDTSYRSISYNMILSMWFGIDNHGQPVLFGCTLLQDETSKSFSWALQAIVRFMRGRRPQIVVTDMDSGLRDALVIEMPKTKQIICMWHVLSKISSWFSLQLGIQYTDFKSKFDTLCNLENVGDFEHQWNDLVTQFGIDTDKHISLLFSYQASWPFCYVRNFFLARVTTVEFFKSVEAFSNNIMSTQSSLQCFFKQVGDAAHFLSGKMGELLYLPTKTCLPLEEDARTVLTPFAFRALQNEFVLSMQYAVTERSSGLYLVRHYRKMEREQHVIWTPDDEQIHCSCKEFEHSGILCRHALRVLLVKNYFQIPEKYFLLRWRLASSLILIDNHIIAKSMNDCSQTFHSLAANLFSESFITRERLDFVHRELTRVLDCVQNMPVIDQRLSPNNVIKS
;
A
#
# COMPACT_ATOMS: atom_id res chain seq x y z
N MET A 1 1.82 -6.65 -48.26
CA MET A 1 3.05 -6.75 -47.43
C MET A 1 2.79 -7.79 -46.35
N ALA A 2 3.49 -8.91 -46.42
CA ALA A 2 3.22 -10.09 -45.65
C ALA A 2 3.84 -9.99 -44.25
N VAL A 3 3.06 -10.29 -43.22
CA VAL A 3 3.49 -10.37 -41.82
C VAL A 3 4.20 -11.71 -41.64
N LYS A 4 5.46 -11.70 -41.20
CA LYS A 4 6.23 -12.91 -40.84
C LYS A 4 5.74 -13.46 -39.48
N PRO A 5 5.63 -14.77 -39.31
CA PRO A 5 5.27 -15.39 -38.04
C PRO A 5 6.43 -15.38 -37.05
N LEU A 6 6.09 -15.20 -35.78
CA LEU A 6 6.99 -15.27 -34.62
C LEU A 6 7.59 -16.67 -34.48
N GLN A 7 8.91 -16.73 -34.40
CA GLN A 7 9.66 -17.97 -34.17
C GLN A 7 9.52 -18.48 -32.73
N ASN A 8 9.45 -19.80 -32.60
CA ASN A 8 9.25 -20.53 -31.35
C ASN A 8 10.41 -20.31 -30.36
N ILE A 9 10.09 -19.92 -29.17
CA ILE A 9 11.03 -19.83 -28.03
C ILE A 9 10.94 -21.13 -27.25
N TRP A 10 12.02 -21.90 -27.19
CA TRP A 10 12.14 -23.09 -26.36
C TRP A 10 12.87 -22.74 -25.06
N VAL A 11 12.24 -22.96 -23.92
CA VAL A 11 12.86 -22.83 -22.59
C VAL A 11 13.28 -24.22 -22.12
N ARG A 12 14.58 -24.51 -22.06
CA ARG A 12 15.11 -25.70 -21.43
C ARG A 12 15.41 -25.45 -19.96
N ARG A 13 14.83 -26.24 -19.06
CA ARG A 13 15.16 -26.26 -17.64
C ARG A 13 16.27 -27.29 -17.39
N GLN A 14 17.32 -26.89 -16.70
CA GLN A 14 18.39 -27.77 -16.28
C GLN A 14 18.64 -27.58 -14.78
N GLN A 15 18.65 -28.65 -14.03
CA GLN A 15 18.87 -28.69 -12.60
C GLN A 15 20.36 -28.69 -12.29
N CYS A 16 20.80 -27.82 -11.41
CA CYS A 16 22.19 -27.72 -10.94
C CYS A 16 22.41 -28.74 -9.81
N PRO A 17 23.62 -29.27 -9.61
CA PRO A 17 23.92 -30.20 -8.50
C PRO A 17 23.67 -29.64 -7.08
N CYS A 18 23.48 -28.32 -6.94
CA CYS A 18 23.13 -27.64 -5.68
C CYS A 18 21.63 -27.55 -5.40
N GLY A 19 20.76 -28.02 -6.31
CA GLY A 19 19.29 -28.03 -6.10
C GLY A 19 18.53 -26.82 -6.64
N ASP A 20 19.20 -25.80 -7.16
CA ASP A 20 18.56 -24.58 -7.68
C ASP A 20 18.25 -24.65 -9.18
N TRP A 21 17.14 -24.02 -9.60
CA TRP A 21 16.72 -23.94 -11.00
C TRP A 21 17.23 -22.67 -11.65
N LYS A 22 18.03 -22.78 -12.72
CA LYS A 22 18.44 -21.64 -13.57
C LYS A 22 17.81 -21.74 -14.95
N CYS A 23 17.24 -20.65 -15.43
CA CYS A 23 16.70 -20.53 -16.79
C CYS A 23 17.72 -19.81 -17.68
N TYR A 24 18.08 -20.43 -18.81
CA TYR A 24 18.90 -19.81 -19.85
C TYR A 24 18.06 -19.58 -21.10
N ILE A 25 18.14 -18.39 -21.67
CA ILE A 25 17.57 -18.06 -22.98
C ILE A 25 18.73 -18.07 -23.98
N LYS A 26 18.66 -18.95 -24.98
CA LYS A 26 19.62 -19.00 -26.09
C LYS A 26 18.95 -18.50 -27.34
N TYR A 27 19.55 -17.53 -27.99
CA TYR A 27 19.19 -17.11 -29.34
C TYR A 27 20.08 -17.87 -30.33
N ASP A 28 19.49 -18.58 -31.27
CA ASP A 28 20.18 -19.14 -32.44
C ASP A 28 20.21 -18.06 -33.54
N GLY A 29 21.40 -17.64 -33.89
CA GLY A 29 21.67 -16.71 -34.99
C GLY A 29 23.10 -16.82 -35.44
N ASP A 30 23.32 -17.60 -36.45
CA ASP A 30 24.34 -17.75 -37.46
C ASP A 30 25.75 -17.15 -37.28
N ASP A 31 26.67 -18.10 -37.32
CA ASP A 31 28.07 -18.01 -37.68
C ASP A 31 28.26 -17.50 -39.11
N GLN A 32 29.12 -16.50 -39.35
CA GLN A 32 30.10 -16.53 -40.47
C GLN A 32 31.14 -15.40 -40.35
N SER A 33 32.33 -15.90 -40.41
CA SER A 33 33.66 -15.29 -40.59
C SER A 33 33.80 -14.05 -41.49
N ALA A 34 34.64 -13.10 -41.10
CA ALA A 34 35.58 -12.40 -42.02
C ALA A 34 36.78 -11.78 -41.28
N LYS A 35 37.91 -11.95 -41.92
CA LYS A 35 39.28 -11.68 -41.50
C LYS A 35 39.65 -10.18 -41.40
N ALA A 36 40.48 -9.93 -40.43
CA ALA A 36 41.67 -9.05 -40.38
C ALA A 36 41.74 -7.75 -41.19
N SER A 37 41.93 -6.63 -40.47
CA SER A 37 42.97 -5.65 -40.82
C SER A 37 43.43 -4.96 -39.55
N GLN A 38 44.76 -5.01 -39.34
CA GLN A 38 45.51 -4.39 -38.27
C GLN A 38 45.54 -2.85 -38.49
N SER A 39 45.25 -2.08 -37.45
CA SER A 39 45.80 -0.73 -37.28
C SER A 39 46.25 -0.58 -35.84
N VAL A 40 47.52 -0.39 -35.69
CA VAL A 40 48.27 -0.07 -34.46
C VAL A 40 47.69 1.19 -33.83
N LYS A 41 47.16 1.11 -32.62
CA LYS A 41 47.04 2.23 -31.70
C LYS A 41 47.57 1.81 -30.34
N SER A 42 48.55 2.63 -29.94
CA SER A 42 49.29 2.63 -28.70
C SER A 42 48.49 2.19 -27.48
N GLU A 43 48.97 1.14 -26.84
CA GLU A 43 48.53 0.66 -25.53
C GLU A 43 48.87 1.70 -24.46
N ILE A 44 47.83 2.27 -23.85
CA ILE A 44 47.93 2.85 -22.52
C ILE A 44 47.71 1.69 -21.56
N PRO A 45 48.59 1.38 -20.62
CA PRO A 45 48.38 0.24 -19.70
C PRO A 45 47.19 0.55 -18.82
N SER A 46 46.19 -0.33 -18.83
CA SER A 46 45.14 -0.38 -17.84
C SER A 46 45.77 -0.69 -16.47
N LEU A 47 45.98 0.35 -15.65
CA LEU A 47 46.33 0.20 -14.26
C LEU A 47 45.23 -0.58 -13.54
N SER A 48 45.60 -1.72 -13.01
CA SER A 48 44.84 -2.52 -12.06
C SER A 48 44.32 -1.64 -10.91
N GLN A 49 43.02 -1.61 -10.74
CA GLN A 49 42.30 -0.84 -9.71
C GLN A 49 42.46 -1.51 -8.35
N ASP A 50 43.53 -1.26 -7.61
CA ASP A 50 43.58 -1.56 -6.17
C ASP A 50 44.74 -0.83 -5.47
N THR A 51 44.89 0.48 -5.72
CA THR A 51 45.67 1.33 -4.81
C THR A 51 44.72 2.15 -3.97
N VAL A 52 44.58 1.78 -2.69
CA VAL A 52 43.82 2.54 -1.68
C VAL A 52 44.48 3.89 -1.51
N PHE A 53 43.97 4.93 -2.18
CA PHE A 53 44.39 6.32 -2.00
C PHE A 53 43.86 6.85 -0.67
N THR A 54 44.60 6.61 0.41
CA THR A 54 44.35 7.21 1.72
C THR A 54 44.89 8.65 1.73
N PRO A 55 44.08 9.65 2.16
CA PRO A 55 44.60 11.00 2.34
C PRO A 55 45.75 11.03 3.34
N TYR A 56 46.74 11.87 3.07
CA TYR A 56 47.89 12.07 3.97
C TYR A 56 48.18 13.55 4.19
N ILE A 57 48.83 13.88 5.31
CA ILE A 57 49.22 15.25 5.66
C ILE A 57 50.31 15.74 4.68
N GLY A 58 50.14 16.94 4.13
CA GLY A 58 50.98 17.48 3.10
C GLY A 58 50.55 17.19 1.66
N GLN A 59 49.49 16.39 1.44
CA GLN A 59 48.93 16.17 0.09
C GLN A 59 48.39 17.46 -0.51
N ILE A 60 48.77 17.74 -1.78
CA ILE A 60 48.51 19.02 -2.47
C ILE A 60 47.35 18.85 -3.45
N PHE A 61 46.49 19.87 -3.52
CA PHE A 61 45.35 19.97 -4.45
C PHE A 61 45.34 21.34 -5.13
N LYS A 62 44.82 21.41 -6.35
CA LYS A 62 44.67 22.66 -7.10
C LYS A 62 43.65 23.60 -6.47
N ASN A 63 42.56 23.07 -6.00
CA ASN A 63 41.47 23.81 -5.36
C ASN A 63 40.84 22.99 -4.22
N ASP A 64 39.99 23.62 -3.45
CA ASP A 64 39.28 22.96 -2.31
C ASP A 64 38.19 22.02 -2.77
N ASP A 65 37.62 22.16 -3.98
CA ASP A 65 36.62 21.27 -4.52
C ASP A 65 37.24 19.94 -4.98
N ASP A 66 38.42 19.95 -5.63
CA ASP A 66 39.15 18.72 -5.96
C ASP A 66 39.49 17.90 -4.69
N ALA A 67 39.91 18.60 -3.64
CA ALA A 67 40.15 17.94 -2.34
C ALA A 67 38.89 17.38 -1.70
N PHE A 68 37.77 18.08 -1.84
CA PHE A 68 36.46 17.60 -1.35
C PHE A 68 36.02 16.36 -2.11
N GLU A 69 36.15 16.33 -3.43
CA GLU A 69 35.81 15.16 -4.26
C GLU A 69 36.70 13.96 -3.93
N TYR A 70 37.99 14.19 -3.79
CA TYR A 70 38.95 13.17 -3.39
C TYR A 70 38.60 12.56 -2.03
N TYR A 71 38.38 13.39 -1.00
CA TYR A 71 38.02 12.93 0.33
C TYR A 71 36.61 12.34 0.38
N SER A 72 35.69 12.83 -0.43
CA SER A 72 34.34 12.24 -0.58
C SER A 72 34.39 10.83 -1.19
N SER A 73 35.27 10.63 -2.19
CA SER A 73 35.49 9.32 -2.80
C SER A 73 36.14 8.34 -1.83
N PHE A 74 37.12 8.79 -1.03
CA PHE A 74 37.69 8.02 0.06
C PHE A 74 36.63 7.63 1.10
N ALA A 75 35.84 8.61 1.56
CA ALA A 75 34.79 8.40 2.55
C ALA A 75 33.73 7.38 2.07
N ARG A 76 33.32 7.48 0.80
CA ARG A 76 32.38 6.54 0.19
C ARG A 76 32.87 5.10 0.23
N ARG A 77 34.14 4.86 -0.10
CA ARG A 77 34.75 3.52 -0.06
C ARG A 77 34.92 2.99 1.37
N ASN A 78 35.04 3.89 2.35
CA ASN A 78 35.19 3.54 3.76
C ASN A 78 33.89 3.60 4.57
N GLY A 79 32.73 3.67 3.95
CA GLY A 79 31.45 3.50 4.62
C GLY A 79 30.90 4.74 5.32
N PHE A 80 31.32 5.96 4.94
CA PHE A 80 30.79 7.19 5.54
C PHE A 80 30.63 8.31 4.49
N SER A 81 30.08 9.44 4.90
CA SER A 81 30.03 10.66 4.09
C SER A 81 30.63 11.85 4.83
N ILE A 82 31.00 12.86 4.08
CA ILE A 82 31.60 14.06 4.61
C ILE A 82 30.74 15.30 4.35
N ARG A 83 31.03 16.37 5.09
CA ARG A 83 30.41 17.68 4.88
C ARG A 83 31.44 18.78 5.05
N LYS A 84 31.27 19.89 4.32
CA LYS A 84 31.99 21.15 4.55
C LYS A 84 31.53 21.71 5.91
N ALA A 85 32.46 21.96 6.84
CA ALA A 85 32.15 22.40 8.21
C ALA A 85 32.42 23.91 8.39
N ARG A 86 33.69 24.31 8.39
CA ARG A 86 34.11 25.71 8.58
C ARG A 86 34.94 26.18 7.41
N SER A 87 34.85 27.46 7.12
CA SER A 87 35.79 28.18 6.30
C SER A 87 36.37 29.35 7.11
N THR A 88 37.65 29.61 6.96
CA THR A 88 38.29 30.78 7.55
C THR A 88 38.80 31.63 6.42
N GLU A 89 38.55 32.94 6.52
CA GLU A 89 38.90 33.93 5.51
C GLU A 89 39.88 34.93 6.08
N SER A 90 40.79 35.41 5.25
CA SER A 90 41.66 36.56 5.54
C SER A 90 41.51 37.63 4.45
N GLN A 91 41.82 38.88 4.78
CA GLN A 91 41.75 39.99 3.81
C GLN A 91 42.71 39.84 2.63
N SER A 92 43.84 39.14 2.82
CA SER A 92 44.88 38.98 1.80
C SER A 92 44.72 37.73 0.93
N LEU A 93 44.18 36.64 1.46
CA LEU A 93 44.11 35.32 0.79
C LEU A 93 42.70 34.87 0.47
N GLY A 94 41.68 35.65 0.87
CA GLY A 94 40.29 35.19 0.85
C GLY A 94 40.12 33.97 1.76
N VAL A 95 39.40 32.94 1.31
CA VAL A 95 39.30 31.67 2.05
C VAL A 95 40.65 30.96 2.02
N TYR A 96 41.27 30.81 3.19
CA TYR A 96 42.58 30.16 3.32
C TYR A 96 42.56 28.82 4.07
N ARG A 97 41.42 28.49 4.71
CA ARG A 97 41.23 27.21 5.40
C ARG A 97 39.85 26.65 5.12
N ARG A 98 39.77 25.33 4.86
CA ARG A 98 38.54 24.54 4.72
C ARG A 98 38.60 23.31 5.62
N ASP A 99 37.53 23.10 6.39
CA ASP A 99 37.40 21.94 7.27
C ASP A 99 36.35 20.99 6.66
N PHE A 100 36.77 19.78 6.30
CA PHE A 100 35.91 18.68 5.89
C PHE A 100 35.82 17.67 7.04
N VAL A 101 34.61 17.32 7.45
CA VAL A 101 34.40 16.47 8.61
C VAL A 101 33.34 15.37 8.30
N CYS A 102 33.43 14.28 9.03
CA CYS A 102 32.39 13.24 8.96
C CYS A 102 31.00 13.86 9.17
N TYR A 103 30.00 13.34 8.46
CA TYR A 103 28.61 13.84 8.58
C TYR A 103 28.05 13.71 10.01
N ARG A 104 28.56 12.77 10.83
CA ARG A 104 28.23 12.59 12.24
C ARG A 104 29.09 13.44 13.21
N SER A 105 30.00 14.26 12.68
CA SER A 105 30.85 15.14 13.50
C SER A 105 30.05 16.25 14.18
N GLY A 106 30.48 16.61 15.42
CA GLY A 106 29.84 17.62 16.26
C GLY A 106 28.52 17.16 16.89
N PHE A 107 27.93 18.06 17.68
CA PHE A 107 26.66 17.82 18.37
C PHE A 107 25.59 18.79 17.86
N ASN A 108 24.33 18.42 18.03
CA ASN A 108 23.22 19.29 17.67
C ASN A 108 23.09 20.40 18.73
N GLN A 109 23.21 21.65 18.30
CA GLN A 109 22.87 22.76 19.17
C GLN A 109 21.38 23.09 19.02
N PRO A 110 20.62 23.22 20.13
CA PRO A 110 19.24 23.64 20.06
C PRO A 110 19.16 25.03 19.46
N ARG A 111 18.50 25.18 18.32
CA ARG A 111 18.23 26.48 17.73
C ARG A 111 17.21 27.20 18.62
N LYS A 112 17.57 28.35 19.18
CA LYS A 112 16.62 29.30 19.79
C LYS A 112 15.68 29.78 18.68
N ARG A 113 14.52 29.18 18.55
CA ARG A 113 13.41 29.70 17.73
C ARG A 113 12.46 30.42 18.65
N ALA A 114 12.23 31.69 18.39
CA ALA A 114 11.16 32.46 18.98
C ALA A 114 9.80 31.88 18.49
N ASN A 115 8.89 31.66 19.44
CA ASN A 115 7.45 31.49 19.25
C ASN A 115 6.97 30.44 18.21
N VAL A 116 7.18 29.16 18.49
CA VAL A 116 6.39 28.07 17.91
C VAL A 116 5.99 27.14 19.05
N GLU A 117 4.71 27.00 19.31
CA GLU A 117 4.14 26.25 20.44
C GLU A 117 4.48 24.74 20.43
N HIS A 118 4.85 24.14 19.29
CA HIS A 118 5.32 22.76 19.20
C HIS A 118 6.49 22.63 18.21
N PRO A 119 7.75 22.82 18.64
CA PRO A 119 8.90 22.59 17.74
C PRO A 119 9.04 21.09 17.44
N ARG A 120 8.93 20.71 16.16
CA ARG A 120 9.31 19.34 15.72
C ARG A 120 10.79 19.12 16.02
N GLU A 121 11.09 18.33 17.03
CA GLU A 121 12.47 17.86 17.30
C GLU A 121 12.92 16.92 16.20
N ARG A 122 13.82 17.39 15.35
CA ARG A 122 14.53 16.51 14.41
C ARG A 122 15.70 15.88 15.17
N LYS A 123 15.63 14.57 15.42
CA LYS A 123 16.80 13.83 15.95
C LYS A 123 17.99 14.05 15.03
N SER A 124 19.11 14.48 15.61
CA SER A 124 20.37 14.65 14.89
C SER A 124 21.14 13.33 14.93
N VAL A 125 21.65 12.89 13.80
CA VAL A 125 22.56 11.74 13.70
C VAL A 125 24.01 12.07 14.14
N ARG A 126 24.25 13.29 14.62
CA ARG A 126 25.58 13.74 15.06
C ARG A 126 25.92 13.14 16.42
N CYS A 127 27.09 12.49 16.50
CA CYS A 127 27.60 11.82 17.69
C CYS A 127 29.01 12.30 18.12
N GLY A 128 29.46 13.46 17.58
CA GLY A 128 30.78 14.00 17.91
C GLY A 128 31.94 13.25 17.24
N CYS A 129 31.73 12.65 16.05
CA CYS A 129 32.79 11.93 15.35
C CYS A 129 34.01 12.83 15.01
N ASP A 130 35.23 12.31 15.26
CA ASP A 130 36.50 13.04 15.09
C ASP A 130 37.12 12.88 13.69
N ALA A 131 36.55 12.08 12.81
CA ALA A 131 37.05 11.91 11.45
C ALA A 131 36.97 13.23 10.66
N LYS A 132 38.10 13.69 10.16
CA LYS A 132 38.27 15.03 9.54
C LYS A 132 39.41 15.09 8.58
N LEU A 133 39.32 16.04 7.65
CA LEU A 133 40.42 16.50 6.79
C LEU A 133 40.38 18.03 6.73
N TYR A 134 41.46 18.66 7.15
CA TYR A 134 41.57 20.11 7.09
C TYR A 134 42.54 20.51 6.00
N LEU A 135 42.11 21.47 5.20
CA LEU A 135 42.93 22.08 4.15
C LEU A 135 43.39 23.48 4.54
N THR A 136 44.60 23.80 4.20
CA THR A 136 45.14 25.14 4.32
C THR A 136 45.71 25.57 2.97
N LYS A 137 45.53 26.85 2.64
CA LYS A 137 46.01 27.46 1.41
C LYS A 137 47.41 28.05 1.65
N GLU A 138 48.33 27.76 0.75
CA GLU A 138 49.69 28.28 0.77
C GLU A 138 50.03 28.89 -0.59
N ILE A 139 50.86 29.95 -0.58
CA ILE A 139 51.44 30.53 -1.79
C ILE A 139 52.87 30.06 -1.85
N ALA A 140 53.18 29.15 -2.78
CA ALA A 140 54.53 28.67 -3.04
C ALA A 140 54.92 29.05 -4.48
N ALA A 141 56.02 29.82 -4.65
CA ALA A 141 56.55 30.27 -5.95
C ALA A 141 55.45 30.89 -6.87
N ASP A 142 54.64 31.81 -6.34
CA ASP A 142 53.51 32.51 -7.01
C ASP A 142 52.34 31.62 -7.45
N VAL A 143 52.35 30.36 -7.06
CA VAL A 143 51.21 29.43 -7.30
C VAL A 143 50.44 29.21 -6.01
N ILE A 144 49.14 29.42 -6.08
CA ILE A 144 48.22 29.14 -4.97
C ILE A 144 47.93 27.66 -4.95
N GLN A 145 48.29 26.99 -3.86
CA GLN A 145 48.05 25.56 -3.65
C GLN A 145 47.27 25.32 -2.34
N TRP A 146 46.46 24.23 -2.31
CA TRP A 146 45.82 23.75 -1.11
C TRP A 146 46.51 22.48 -0.63
N TYR A 147 46.89 22.40 0.62
CA TYR A 147 47.48 21.19 1.19
C TYR A 147 46.71 20.70 2.41
N VAL A 148 46.77 19.39 2.67
CA VAL A 148 46.15 18.75 3.84
C VAL A 148 46.99 19.07 5.07
N SER A 149 46.48 19.93 5.95
CA SER A 149 47.16 20.31 7.21
C SER A 149 46.85 19.36 8.36
N GLN A 150 45.66 18.69 8.36
CA GLN A 150 45.32 17.65 9.31
C GLN A 150 44.46 16.58 8.64
N PHE A 151 44.68 15.32 9.03
CA PHE A 151 43.86 14.18 8.65
C PHE A 151 43.66 13.23 9.82
N SER A 152 42.43 12.78 10.05
CA SER A 152 42.05 11.75 11.02
C SER A 152 40.91 10.91 10.45
N ASN A 153 41.12 9.60 10.48
CA ASN A 153 40.09 8.62 10.08
C ASN A 153 39.57 7.81 11.27
N VAL A 154 39.55 8.41 12.47
CA VAL A 154 39.04 7.78 13.69
C VAL A 154 37.54 8.07 13.79
N HIS A 155 36.75 7.03 13.78
CA HIS A 155 35.28 7.10 13.92
C HIS A 155 34.85 6.52 15.27
N ASN A 156 33.86 7.16 15.91
CA ASN A 156 33.21 6.70 17.13
C ASN A 156 31.83 6.08 16.84
N HIS A 157 31.60 5.69 15.60
CA HIS A 157 30.38 5.06 15.11
C HIS A 157 30.74 4.00 14.07
N GLU A 158 29.85 3.06 13.84
CA GLU A 158 30.01 2.03 12.81
C GLU A 158 30.01 2.65 11.40
N LEU A 159 30.82 2.10 10.52
CA LEU A 159 30.90 2.45 9.11
C LEU A 159 29.92 1.55 8.32
N LEU A 160 29.37 2.11 7.26
CA LEU A 160 28.37 1.43 6.45
C LEU A 160 29.00 0.55 5.37
N GLU A 161 28.32 -0.51 4.99
CA GLU A 161 28.71 -1.35 3.84
C GLU A 161 28.39 -0.65 2.50
N ASP A 162 28.99 -1.11 1.40
CA ASP A 162 28.93 -0.47 0.08
C ASP A 162 27.48 -0.29 -0.44
N ASP A 163 26.60 -1.24 -0.19
CA ASP A 163 25.19 -1.18 -0.57
C ASP A 163 24.38 -0.14 0.23
N GLN A 164 24.82 0.18 1.43
CA GLN A 164 24.20 1.15 2.34
C GLN A 164 24.74 2.55 2.17
N VAL A 165 26.04 2.68 1.89
CA VAL A 165 26.73 3.97 1.72
C VAL A 165 26.10 4.80 0.59
N ARG A 166 25.71 4.16 -0.51
CA ARG A 166 25.03 4.82 -1.63
C ARG A 166 23.72 5.50 -1.21
N LEU A 167 23.10 5.04 -0.11
CA LEU A 167 21.85 5.60 0.41
C LEU A 167 22.06 6.82 1.32
N LEU A 168 23.31 7.21 1.62
CA LEU A 168 23.57 8.43 2.36
C LEU A 168 23.16 9.68 1.56
N PRO A 169 22.57 10.71 2.20
CA PRO A 169 22.10 11.90 1.49
C PRO A 169 23.12 12.58 0.59
N ALA A 170 24.41 12.51 0.95
CA ALA A 170 25.49 13.11 0.17
C ALA A 170 25.75 12.40 -1.18
N TYR A 171 25.38 11.11 -1.28
CA TYR A 171 25.63 10.28 -2.46
C TYR A 171 24.38 9.99 -3.29
N ARG A 172 23.20 10.36 -2.78
CA ARG A 172 21.93 10.23 -3.50
C ARG A 172 21.69 11.42 -4.41
N LYS A 173 22.32 11.40 -5.58
CA LYS A 173 22.10 12.42 -6.62
C LYS A 173 21.30 11.81 -7.76
N ILE A 174 20.28 12.53 -8.23
CA ILE A 174 19.60 12.26 -9.48
C ILE A 174 20.38 13.01 -10.54
N ASP A 175 20.98 12.31 -11.49
CA ASP A 175 21.70 12.93 -12.60
C ASP A 175 20.76 13.69 -13.55
N GLU A 176 21.30 14.50 -14.43
CA GLU A 176 20.53 15.40 -15.29
C GLU A 176 19.65 14.62 -16.29
N ALA A 177 20.16 13.53 -16.84
CA ALA A 177 19.42 12.65 -17.73
C ALA A 177 18.25 11.95 -17.01
N ASP A 178 18.48 11.49 -15.78
CA ASP A 178 17.43 10.92 -14.94
C ASP A 178 16.37 11.98 -14.54
N GLN A 179 16.81 13.23 -14.26
CA GLN A 179 15.88 14.32 -13.97
C GLN A 179 14.94 14.61 -15.14
N GLU A 180 15.49 14.70 -16.35
CA GLU A 180 14.69 14.91 -17.57
C GLU A 180 13.72 13.75 -17.79
N ARG A 181 14.19 12.51 -17.62
CA ARG A 181 13.37 11.31 -17.79
C ARG A 181 12.25 11.23 -16.76
N ILE A 182 12.55 11.53 -15.49
CA ILE A 182 11.56 11.61 -14.39
C ILE A 182 10.49 12.65 -14.71
N LEU A 183 10.89 13.83 -15.18
CA LEU A 183 9.94 14.89 -15.53
C LEU A 183 9.04 14.50 -16.70
N LEU A 184 9.60 13.87 -17.74
CA LEU A 184 8.85 13.39 -18.88
C LEU A 184 7.78 12.38 -18.48
N LEU A 185 8.18 11.36 -17.72
CA LEU A 185 7.26 10.32 -17.22
C LEU A 185 6.22 10.89 -16.24
N SER A 186 6.64 11.84 -15.39
CA SER A 186 5.72 12.53 -14.47
C SER A 186 4.69 13.39 -15.23
N LYS A 187 5.09 14.09 -16.32
CA LYS A 187 4.16 14.83 -17.19
C LYS A 187 3.23 13.90 -17.96
N ALA A 188 3.68 12.69 -18.30
CA ALA A 188 2.86 11.65 -18.91
C ALA A 188 1.90 10.95 -17.93
N GLY A 189 1.84 11.39 -16.66
CA GLY A 189 0.92 10.87 -15.64
C GLY A 189 1.39 9.60 -14.92
N PHE A 190 2.67 9.18 -15.09
CA PHE A 190 3.17 8.02 -14.36
C PHE A 190 3.35 8.33 -12.87
N PRO A 191 2.84 7.49 -11.96
CA PRO A 191 3.11 7.62 -10.53
C PRO A 191 4.57 7.32 -10.22
N VAL A 192 5.11 7.94 -9.16
CA VAL A 192 6.54 7.91 -8.82
C VAL A 192 7.10 6.49 -8.69
N ASN A 193 6.34 5.56 -8.09
CA ASN A 193 6.74 4.15 -7.99
C ASN A 193 6.92 3.47 -9.36
N ARG A 194 6.09 3.81 -10.35
CA ARG A 194 6.25 3.31 -11.73
C ARG A 194 7.42 3.99 -12.43
N ILE A 195 7.64 5.28 -12.19
CA ILE A 195 8.80 6.01 -12.73
C ILE A 195 10.08 5.34 -12.26
N VAL A 196 10.21 5.05 -10.96
CA VAL A 196 11.37 4.34 -10.40
C VAL A 196 11.56 2.98 -11.06
N LYS A 197 10.47 2.22 -11.24
CA LYS A 197 10.51 0.89 -11.86
C LYS A 197 10.91 0.94 -13.34
N VAL A 198 10.47 1.96 -14.07
CA VAL A 198 10.88 2.19 -15.47
C VAL A 198 12.38 2.49 -15.53
N LEU A 199 12.89 3.37 -14.65
CA LEU A 199 14.31 3.69 -14.60
C LEU A 199 15.18 2.47 -14.22
N GLU A 200 14.72 1.62 -13.30
CA GLU A 200 15.39 0.37 -12.95
C GLU A 200 15.50 -0.56 -14.16
N LEU A 201 14.43 -0.70 -14.93
CA LEU A 201 14.39 -1.52 -16.15
C LEU A 201 15.25 -0.91 -17.27
N GLU A 202 15.19 0.40 -17.50
CA GLU A 202 15.98 1.10 -18.52
C GLU A 202 17.49 1.00 -18.23
N LYS A 203 17.90 1.06 -16.95
CA LYS A 203 19.29 0.94 -16.52
C LYS A 203 19.75 -0.50 -16.31
N GLY A 204 18.86 -1.48 -16.41
CA GLY A 204 19.17 -2.90 -16.21
C GLY A 204 19.62 -3.24 -14.79
N VAL A 205 19.22 -2.44 -13.79
CA VAL A 205 19.58 -2.64 -12.38
C VAL A 205 18.49 -3.41 -11.63
N GLN A 206 18.89 -4.12 -10.57
CA GLN A 206 17.91 -4.81 -9.71
C GLN A 206 17.05 -3.80 -8.95
N PRO A 207 15.81 -4.16 -8.57
CA PRO A 207 14.93 -3.31 -7.79
C PRO A 207 15.60 -2.74 -6.54
N GLY A 208 15.53 -1.43 -6.36
CA GLY A 208 16.17 -0.72 -5.26
C GLY A 208 17.67 -0.44 -5.44
N GLN A 209 18.26 -0.71 -6.60
CA GLN A 209 19.68 -0.48 -6.87
C GLN A 209 19.98 0.86 -7.57
N LEU A 210 18.99 1.71 -7.78
CA LEU A 210 19.23 3.07 -8.28
C LEU A 210 20.09 3.88 -7.30
N PRO A 211 20.88 4.87 -7.77
CA PRO A 211 21.73 5.71 -6.92
C PRO A 211 20.93 6.69 -6.04
N PHE A 212 19.62 6.68 -6.12
CA PHE A 212 18.70 7.52 -5.36
C PHE A 212 17.47 6.70 -4.92
N LEU A 213 16.74 7.21 -3.94
CA LEU A 213 15.52 6.58 -3.40
C LEU A 213 14.27 7.13 -4.11
N GLU A 214 13.19 6.36 -4.09
CA GLU A 214 11.87 6.82 -4.52
C GLU A 214 11.47 8.15 -3.85
N LYS A 215 11.82 8.34 -2.58
CA LYS A 215 11.61 9.59 -1.84
C LYS A 215 12.32 10.78 -2.50
N ASP A 216 13.51 10.59 -3.05
CA ASP A 216 14.26 11.66 -3.70
C ASP A 216 13.59 12.04 -5.03
N VAL A 217 13.09 11.05 -5.79
CA VAL A 217 12.27 11.27 -7.00
C VAL A 217 10.98 12.02 -6.65
N ARG A 218 10.29 11.62 -5.58
CA ARG A 218 9.07 12.30 -5.10
C ARG A 218 9.34 13.75 -4.70
N ASN A 219 10.45 13.99 -3.99
CA ASN A 219 10.86 15.35 -3.60
C ASN A 219 11.25 16.19 -4.81
N PHE A 220 11.95 15.60 -5.77
CA PHE A 220 12.34 16.28 -7.02
C PHE A 220 11.11 16.67 -7.82
N VAL A 221 10.20 15.77 -8.10
CA VAL A 221 8.93 16.06 -8.81
C VAL A 221 8.13 17.14 -8.08
N ARG A 222 8.07 17.07 -6.74
CA ARG A 222 7.38 18.08 -5.92
C ARG A 222 8.06 19.45 -6.02
N SER A 223 9.40 19.52 -5.99
CA SER A 223 10.11 20.79 -6.12
C SER A 223 9.92 21.42 -7.48
N CYS A 224 9.95 20.63 -8.57
CA CYS A 224 9.69 21.13 -9.91
C CYS A 224 8.24 21.62 -10.06
N LYS A 225 7.26 20.92 -9.49
CA LYS A 225 5.88 21.38 -9.46
C LYS A 225 5.73 22.68 -8.66
N LYS A 226 6.45 22.83 -7.55
CA LYS A 226 6.42 24.06 -6.75
C LYS A 226 7.02 25.26 -7.49
N THR A 227 8.10 25.07 -8.23
CA THR A 227 8.73 26.12 -9.04
C THR A 227 7.80 26.59 -10.19
N VAL A 228 7.00 25.66 -10.76
CA VAL A 228 5.96 26.00 -11.74
C VAL A 228 4.80 26.76 -11.08
N GLN A 229 4.45 26.43 -9.82
CA GLN A 229 3.39 27.10 -9.07
C GLN A 229 3.78 28.53 -8.60
N ASP A 230 5.04 28.74 -8.26
CA ASP A 230 5.53 30.08 -7.85
C ASP A 230 5.56 31.08 -9.03
N ASN A 231 5.53 30.59 -10.30
CA ASN A 231 5.46 31.41 -11.50
C ASN A 231 4.02 31.67 -12.01
N ASP A 232 2.99 31.03 -11.40
CA ASP A 232 1.60 31.18 -11.85
C ASP A 232 0.80 32.13 -10.94
N SER A 233 0.89 33.40 -11.24
CA SER A 233 -0.10 34.39 -10.76
C SER A 233 -1.54 34.09 -11.20
N MET A 234 -1.76 33.17 -12.16
CA MET A 234 -3.07 32.62 -12.52
C MET A 234 -3.68 31.72 -11.45
N LEU A 235 -2.88 31.01 -10.66
CA LEU A 235 -3.38 30.18 -9.55
C LEU A 235 -3.89 31.01 -8.36
N ALA A 236 -3.44 32.25 -8.20
CA ALA A 236 -4.01 33.18 -7.22
C ALA A 236 -5.43 33.58 -7.60
N MET A 237 -5.74 33.71 -8.90
CA MET A 237 -7.09 33.98 -9.41
C MET A 237 -8.04 32.78 -9.26
N MET A 238 -7.54 31.54 -9.30
CA MET A 238 -8.37 30.34 -9.07
C MET A 238 -8.86 30.20 -7.64
N ARG A 239 -8.12 30.76 -6.66
CA ARG A 239 -8.51 30.70 -5.23
C ARG A 239 -9.68 31.59 -4.85
N GLU A 240 -10.01 32.59 -5.65
CA GLU A 240 -11.16 33.47 -5.42
C GLU A 240 -12.50 32.85 -5.84
N ASN A 241 -12.48 31.74 -6.62
CA ASN A 241 -13.67 31.09 -7.17
C ASN A 241 -13.93 29.67 -6.62
N ASP A 242 -13.23 29.22 -5.57
CA ASP A 242 -13.35 27.86 -5.02
C ASP A 242 -14.81 27.46 -4.72
N LEU A 243 -15.62 28.38 -4.21
CA LEU A 243 -17.02 28.13 -3.89
C LEU A 243 -17.88 27.96 -5.16
N LEU A 244 -17.64 28.76 -6.19
CA LEU A 244 -18.37 28.65 -7.46
C LEU A 244 -18.02 27.34 -8.18
N GLU A 245 -16.73 26.99 -8.21
CA GLU A 245 -16.25 25.72 -8.75
C GLU A 245 -16.86 24.52 -8.02
N LEU A 246 -16.96 24.58 -6.69
CA LEU A 246 -17.60 23.54 -5.88
C LEU A 246 -19.11 23.41 -6.21
N LEU A 247 -19.81 24.51 -6.39
CA LEU A 247 -21.24 24.52 -6.72
C LEU A 247 -21.50 23.97 -8.12
N GLU A 248 -20.64 24.27 -9.10
CA GLU A 248 -20.70 23.72 -10.45
C GLU A 248 -20.37 22.21 -10.46
N ALA A 249 -19.33 21.82 -9.74
CA ALA A 249 -18.94 20.41 -9.55
C ALA A 249 -20.08 19.58 -8.94
N ARG A 250 -20.78 20.16 -7.93
CA ARG A 250 -21.98 19.56 -7.35
C ARG A 250 -23.08 19.32 -8.38
N LYS A 251 -23.41 20.34 -9.17
CA LYS A 251 -24.49 20.23 -10.16
C LYS A 251 -24.27 19.06 -11.07
N LEU A 252 -23.07 18.94 -11.62
CA LEU A 252 -22.71 17.85 -12.52
C LEU A 252 -22.66 16.48 -11.83
N ALA A 253 -22.17 16.41 -10.59
CA ALA A 253 -22.18 15.17 -9.82
C ALA A 253 -23.59 14.69 -9.52
N SER A 254 -24.51 15.61 -9.19
CA SER A 254 -25.94 15.31 -8.94
C SER A 254 -26.70 14.93 -10.21
N GLU A 255 -26.31 15.44 -11.38
CA GLU A 255 -26.88 15.05 -12.67
C GLU A 255 -26.48 13.61 -13.06
N ASN A 256 -25.30 13.16 -12.62
CA ASN A 256 -24.80 11.80 -12.87
C ASN A 256 -25.27 10.77 -11.82
N ASP A 257 -25.50 11.20 -10.60
CA ASP A 257 -25.95 10.35 -9.46
C ASP A 257 -26.94 11.12 -8.60
N GLU A 258 -28.23 10.78 -8.68
CA GLU A 258 -29.29 11.37 -7.87
C GLU A 258 -29.06 11.20 -6.35
N GLY A 259 -28.31 10.17 -5.96
CA GLY A 259 -27.93 9.88 -4.58
C GLY A 259 -26.67 10.61 -4.09
N PHE A 260 -26.05 11.45 -4.93
CA PHE A 260 -24.85 12.19 -4.54
C PHE A 260 -25.15 13.17 -3.44
N VAL A 261 -24.44 13.07 -2.31
CA VAL A 261 -24.60 13.93 -1.14
C VAL A 261 -23.23 14.50 -0.74
N TYR A 262 -23.21 15.77 -0.38
CA TYR A 262 -22.00 16.45 0.06
C TYR A 262 -22.31 17.52 1.12
N THR A 263 -21.28 17.94 1.85
CA THR A 263 -21.28 19.10 2.74
C THR A 263 -19.89 19.73 2.77
N PHE A 264 -19.80 21.00 3.13
CA PHE A 264 -18.54 21.73 3.20
C PHE A 264 -18.56 22.80 4.30
N THR A 265 -17.36 23.27 4.68
CA THR A 265 -17.18 24.48 5.50
C THR A 265 -16.35 25.50 4.76
N THR A 266 -16.54 26.76 5.11
CA THR A 266 -15.76 27.89 4.59
C THR A 266 -15.16 28.68 5.74
N ASP A 267 -14.04 29.32 5.50
CA ASP A 267 -13.47 30.32 6.39
C ASP A 267 -14.25 31.68 6.30
N ASP A 268 -13.86 32.64 7.11
CA ASP A 268 -14.47 33.99 7.15
C ASP A 268 -14.31 34.75 5.81
N SER A 269 -13.39 34.34 4.95
CA SER A 269 -13.17 34.93 3.63
C SER A 269 -13.99 34.26 2.52
N GLY A 270 -14.76 33.19 2.84
CA GLY A 270 -15.54 32.41 1.88
C GLY A 270 -14.74 31.32 1.16
N LYS A 271 -13.48 31.08 1.57
CA LYS A 271 -12.66 30.00 1.02
C LYS A 271 -13.08 28.66 1.64
N VAL A 272 -13.13 27.62 0.82
CA VAL A 272 -13.49 26.27 1.26
C VAL A 272 -12.38 25.66 2.13
N GLU A 273 -12.72 25.27 3.35
CA GLU A 273 -11.81 24.63 4.31
C GLU A 273 -11.94 23.12 4.30
N ASN A 274 -13.14 22.59 4.30
CA ASN A 274 -13.39 21.16 4.38
C ASN A 274 -14.55 20.76 3.46
N ILE A 275 -14.44 19.61 2.84
CA ILE A 275 -15.46 19.02 1.96
C ILE A 275 -15.61 17.55 2.32
N VAL A 276 -16.85 17.06 2.41
CA VAL A 276 -17.20 15.65 2.54
C VAL A 276 -18.25 15.31 1.50
N TRP A 277 -18.09 14.19 0.81
CA TRP A 277 -19.08 13.72 -0.16
C TRP A 277 -19.16 12.20 -0.22
N THR A 278 -20.28 11.73 -0.73
CA THR A 278 -20.53 10.32 -1.01
C THR A 278 -21.51 10.18 -2.18
N TYR A 279 -21.59 8.97 -2.73
CA TYR A 279 -22.42 8.62 -3.89
C TYR A 279 -23.61 7.76 -3.43
N GLY A 280 -24.71 7.76 -4.18
CA GLY A 280 -25.89 6.98 -3.88
C GLY A 280 -25.60 5.49 -3.74
N PHE A 281 -24.83 4.92 -4.68
CA PHE A 281 -24.40 3.52 -4.61
C PHE A 281 -23.51 3.22 -3.39
N SER A 282 -22.67 4.19 -2.96
CA SER A 282 -21.83 4.06 -1.78
C SER A 282 -22.64 3.96 -0.49
N ILE A 283 -23.73 4.73 -0.38
CA ILE A 283 -24.65 4.66 0.76
C ILE A 283 -25.36 3.29 0.83
N GLN A 284 -25.75 2.74 -0.33
CA GLN A 284 -26.33 1.40 -0.42
C GLN A 284 -25.32 0.33 -0.02
N ALA A 285 -24.11 0.39 -0.60
CA ALA A 285 -23.02 -0.54 -0.28
C ALA A 285 -22.63 -0.48 1.21
N PHE A 286 -22.61 0.72 1.83
CA PHE A 286 -22.35 0.87 3.25
C PHE A 286 -23.38 0.14 4.11
N SER A 287 -24.64 0.07 3.66
CA SER A 287 -25.68 -0.66 4.39
C SER A 287 -25.42 -2.16 4.54
N LEU A 288 -24.65 -2.74 3.61
CA LEU A 288 -24.33 -4.17 3.55
C LEU A 288 -22.89 -4.46 4.05
N PHE A 289 -21.95 -3.58 3.78
CA PHE A 289 -20.52 -3.81 3.96
C PHE A 289 -19.82 -2.80 4.87
N GLY A 290 -20.56 -1.85 5.46
CA GLY A 290 -20.03 -0.80 6.31
C GLY A 290 -19.78 -1.20 7.77
N ASP A 291 -19.80 -2.48 8.09
CA ASP A 291 -19.45 -3.03 9.40
C ASP A 291 -17.97 -2.84 9.73
N VAL A 292 -17.08 -2.95 8.71
CA VAL A 292 -15.65 -2.69 8.80
C VAL A 292 -15.25 -1.68 7.74
N VAL A 293 -14.65 -0.57 8.17
CA VAL A 293 -14.25 0.54 7.30
C VAL A 293 -12.77 0.82 7.46
N ASN A 294 -12.06 0.92 6.35
CA ASN A 294 -10.69 1.47 6.30
C ASN A 294 -10.77 2.96 5.99
N ILE A 295 -10.15 3.79 6.82
CA ILE A 295 -9.98 5.23 6.60
C ILE A 295 -8.51 5.49 6.33
N ASP A 296 -8.20 5.87 5.09
CA ASP A 296 -6.85 6.19 4.66
C ASP A 296 -6.71 7.71 4.50
N THR A 297 -5.82 8.32 5.31
CA THR A 297 -5.53 9.76 5.31
C THR A 297 -4.18 10.08 4.66
N SER A 298 -3.55 9.10 4.01
CA SER A 298 -2.17 9.21 3.50
C SER A 298 -2.04 10.13 2.29
N TYR A 299 -3.13 10.54 1.67
CA TYR A 299 -3.14 11.27 0.41
C TYR A 299 -3.30 12.77 0.62
N ARG A 300 -2.68 13.57 -0.26
CA ARG A 300 -2.89 15.02 -0.32
C ARG A 300 -3.24 15.42 -1.74
N SER A 301 -4.31 16.18 -1.89
CA SER A 301 -4.64 16.80 -3.17
C SER A 301 -3.54 17.78 -3.58
N ILE A 302 -3.01 17.59 -4.80
CA ILE A 302 -1.91 18.41 -5.31
C ILE A 302 -2.42 19.82 -5.63
N SER A 303 -3.62 19.93 -6.19
CA SER A 303 -4.21 21.20 -6.63
C SER A 303 -4.63 22.10 -5.47
N TYR A 304 -5.18 21.53 -4.40
CA TYR A 304 -5.76 22.29 -3.27
C TYR A 304 -4.90 22.23 -2.01
N ASN A 305 -3.83 21.42 -1.99
CA ASN A 305 -2.98 21.17 -0.82
C ASN A 305 -3.79 20.72 0.43
N MET A 306 -4.95 20.11 0.20
CA MET A 306 -5.84 19.57 1.23
C MET A 306 -5.57 18.07 1.42
N ILE A 307 -5.88 17.58 2.61
CA ILE A 307 -5.74 16.16 2.96
C ILE A 307 -6.95 15.43 2.41
N LEU A 308 -6.69 14.47 1.52
CA LEU A 308 -7.71 13.56 1.01
C LEU A 308 -7.76 12.34 1.91
N SER A 309 -8.92 12.13 2.53
CA SER A 309 -9.23 10.90 3.23
C SER A 309 -10.30 10.13 2.46
N MET A 310 -10.06 8.84 2.27
CA MET A 310 -10.98 7.94 1.57
C MET A 310 -11.42 6.82 2.49
N TRP A 311 -12.71 6.50 2.43
CA TRP A 311 -13.36 5.51 3.28
C TRP A 311 -13.72 4.30 2.44
N PHE A 312 -13.04 3.19 2.69
CA PHE A 312 -13.24 1.95 1.96
C PHE A 312 -13.76 0.84 2.85
N GLY A 313 -14.58 -0.01 2.27
CA GLY A 313 -14.86 -1.35 2.76
C GLY A 313 -14.42 -2.40 1.75
N ILE A 314 -14.84 -3.63 1.99
CA ILE A 314 -14.68 -4.74 1.07
C ILE A 314 -16.04 -5.37 0.83
N ASP A 315 -16.38 -5.68 -0.41
CA ASP A 315 -17.62 -6.36 -0.74
C ASP A 315 -17.51 -7.88 -0.54
N ASN A 316 -18.57 -8.60 -0.86
CA ASN A 316 -18.60 -10.06 -0.79
C ASN A 316 -17.79 -10.76 -1.88
N HIS A 317 -17.29 -10.03 -2.88
CA HIS A 317 -16.38 -10.51 -3.93
C HIS A 317 -14.92 -10.19 -3.64
N GLY A 318 -14.62 -9.57 -2.49
CA GLY A 318 -13.27 -9.19 -2.10
C GLY A 318 -12.75 -7.93 -2.79
N GLN A 319 -13.65 -7.14 -3.41
CA GLN A 319 -13.27 -5.89 -4.07
C GLN A 319 -13.41 -4.72 -3.08
N PRO A 320 -12.51 -3.71 -3.16
CA PRO A 320 -12.68 -2.50 -2.38
C PRO A 320 -13.94 -1.74 -2.83
N VAL A 321 -14.71 -1.24 -1.88
CA VAL A 321 -15.88 -0.40 -2.10
C VAL A 321 -15.66 0.95 -1.45
N LEU A 322 -15.80 2.02 -2.22
CA LEU A 322 -15.70 3.38 -1.70
C LEU A 322 -17.00 3.78 -1.02
N PHE A 323 -16.93 4.19 0.25
CA PHE A 323 -18.09 4.70 1.00
C PHE A 323 -18.18 6.23 0.98
N GLY A 324 -17.07 6.93 0.90
CA GLY A 324 -17.05 8.37 0.83
C GLY A 324 -15.64 8.92 0.85
N CYS A 325 -15.54 10.21 0.61
CA CYS A 325 -14.29 10.95 0.59
C CYS A 325 -14.39 12.23 1.40
N THR A 326 -13.25 12.66 1.91
CA THR A 326 -13.12 13.98 2.57
C THR A 326 -11.89 14.70 2.03
N LEU A 327 -12.00 16.01 1.86
CA LEU A 327 -10.89 16.92 1.68
C LEU A 327 -10.85 17.83 2.90
N LEU A 328 -9.77 17.80 3.67
CA LEU A 328 -9.61 18.55 4.91
C LEU A 328 -8.41 19.50 4.80
N GLN A 329 -8.54 20.69 5.35
CA GLN A 329 -7.46 21.68 5.41
C GLN A 329 -6.32 21.21 6.32
N ASP A 330 -6.65 20.54 7.42
CA ASP A 330 -5.71 20.09 8.44
C ASP A 330 -6.07 18.70 9.02
N GLU A 331 -5.14 18.14 9.84
CA GLU A 331 -5.27 16.84 10.54
C GLU A 331 -5.68 17.06 12.01
N THR A 332 -6.47 18.10 12.30
CA THR A 332 -6.95 18.35 13.68
C THR A 332 -8.12 17.44 14.03
N SER A 333 -8.26 17.15 15.33
CA SER A 333 -9.41 16.40 15.83
C SER A 333 -10.75 17.09 15.49
N LYS A 334 -10.78 18.42 15.43
CA LYS A 334 -11.97 19.19 15.06
C LYS A 334 -12.40 18.94 13.61
N SER A 335 -11.46 18.98 12.67
CA SER A 335 -11.73 18.74 11.25
C SER A 335 -12.17 17.30 11.01
N PHE A 336 -11.52 16.33 11.67
CA PHE A 336 -11.96 14.94 11.63
C PHE A 336 -13.32 14.70 12.28
N SER A 337 -13.62 15.31 13.45
CA SER A 337 -14.94 15.20 14.09
C SER A 337 -16.06 15.69 13.17
N TRP A 338 -15.86 16.83 12.52
CA TRP A 338 -16.82 17.34 11.56
C TRP A 338 -17.04 16.38 10.39
N ALA A 339 -15.96 15.82 9.84
CA ALA A 339 -16.03 14.85 8.74
C ALA A 339 -16.74 13.56 9.15
N LEU A 340 -16.43 13.03 10.35
CA LEU A 340 -17.08 11.83 10.91
C LEU A 340 -18.57 12.05 11.10
N GLN A 341 -18.98 13.19 11.67
CA GLN A 341 -20.40 13.55 11.83
C GLN A 341 -21.11 13.64 10.48
N ALA A 342 -20.47 14.25 9.47
CA ALA A 342 -21.02 14.36 8.13
C ALA A 342 -21.24 12.97 7.48
N ILE A 343 -20.24 12.10 7.53
CA ILE A 343 -20.35 10.73 6.98
C ILE A 343 -21.44 9.94 7.72
N VAL A 344 -21.49 9.97 9.05
CA VAL A 344 -22.54 9.29 9.81
C VAL A 344 -23.93 9.77 9.39
N ARG A 345 -24.09 11.06 9.16
CA ARG A 345 -25.35 11.64 8.69
C ARG A 345 -25.70 11.12 7.29
N PHE A 346 -24.75 11.09 6.37
CA PHE A 346 -24.94 10.55 5.02
C PHE A 346 -25.30 9.04 5.06
N MET A 347 -24.68 8.29 5.97
CA MET A 347 -24.98 6.86 6.18
C MET A 347 -26.25 6.62 7.05
N ARG A 348 -27.13 7.64 7.16
CA ARG A 348 -28.42 7.57 7.87
C ARG A 348 -28.25 7.16 9.35
N GLY A 349 -27.21 7.68 10.01
CA GLY A 349 -26.93 7.41 11.42
C GLY A 349 -26.22 6.07 11.69
N ARG A 350 -25.96 5.24 10.66
CA ARG A 350 -25.22 3.98 10.81
C ARG A 350 -23.74 4.28 11.04
N ARG A 351 -23.14 3.49 11.94
CA ARG A 351 -21.71 3.56 12.27
C ARG A 351 -21.06 2.22 12.05
N PRO A 352 -19.79 2.18 11.62
CA PRO A 352 -19.04 0.93 11.54
C PRO A 352 -18.83 0.34 12.94
N GLN A 353 -18.72 -0.97 13.01
CA GLN A 353 -18.29 -1.65 14.24
C GLN A 353 -16.80 -1.50 14.44
N ILE A 354 -16.05 -1.53 13.35
CA ILE A 354 -14.59 -1.42 13.34
C ILE A 354 -14.16 -0.41 12.28
N VAL A 355 -13.20 0.43 12.68
CA VAL A 355 -12.50 1.33 11.78
C VAL A 355 -11.02 0.99 11.80
N VAL A 356 -10.45 0.73 10.62
CA VAL A 356 -9.03 0.51 10.40
C VAL A 356 -8.40 1.81 9.92
N THR A 357 -7.41 2.33 10.66
CA THR A 357 -6.78 3.63 10.36
C THR A 357 -5.26 3.51 10.40
N ASP A 358 -4.58 4.57 10.02
CA ASP A 358 -3.20 4.81 10.41
C ASP A 358 -3.08 5.30 11.87
N MET A 359 -1.86 5.67 12.31
CA MET A 359 -1.59 6.16 13.66
C MET A 359 -1.71 7.69 13.76
N ASP A 360 -2.74 8.28 13.15
CA ASP A 360 -3.02 9.70 13.29
C ASP A 360 -3.72 10.00 14.61
N SER A 361 -3.19 10.97 15.39
CA SER A 361 -3.74 11.30 16.71
C SER A 361 -5.03 12.11 16.62
N GLY A 362 -5.16 13.00 15.63
CA GLY A 362 -6.36 13.80 15.44
C GLY A 362 -7.57 12.96 15.06
N LEU A 363 -7.36 11.99 14.16
CA LEU A 363 -8.40 11.03 13.77
C LEU A 363 -8.79 10.13 14.96
N ARG A 364 -7.79 9.64 15.74
CA ARG A 364 -8.07 8.84 16.93
C ARG A 364 -8.96 9.56 17.91
N ASP A 365 -8.59 10.80 18.26
CA ASP A 365 -9.30 11.59 19.25
C ASP A 365 -10.73 11.92 18.76
N ALA A 366 -10.89 12.20 17.47
CA ALA A 366 -12.19 12.39 16.84
C ALA A 366 -13.07 11.12 16.88
N LEU A 367 -12.50 9.94 16.60
CA LEU A 367 -13.21 8.66 16.65
C LEU A 367 -13.73 8.35 18.06
N VAL A 368 -12.94 8.62 19.10
CA VAL A 368 -13.35 8.40 20.49
C VAL A 368 -14.57 9.26 20.84
N ILE A 369 -14.63 10.48 20.32
CA ILE A 369 -15.74 11.42 20.58
C ILE A 369 -17.00 11.05 19.76
N GLU A 370 -16.83 10.87 18.46
CA GLU A 370 -17.96 10.75 17.51
C GLU A 370 -18.50 9.34 17.38
N MET A 371 -17.64 8.33 17.60
CA MET A 371 -17.95 6.91 17.43
C MET A 371 -17.47 6.06 18.62
N PRO A 372 -17.91 6.33 19.86
CA PRO A 372 -17.37 5.70 21.08
C PRO A 372 -17.60 4.17 21.15
N LYS A 373 -18.54 3.65 20.37
CA LYS A 373 -18.81 2.20 20.30
C LYS A 373 -18.02 1.50 19.17
N THR A 374 -17.37 2.25 18.30
CA THR A 374 -16.57 1.74 17.18
C THR A 374 -15.17 1.40 17.69
N LYS A 375 -14.71 0.19 17.42
CA LYS A 375 -13.32 -0.21 17.75
C LYS A 375 -12.38 0.32 16.68
N GLN A 376 -11.38 1.10 17.09
CA GLN A 376 -10.27 1.48 16.21
C GLN A 376 -9.22 0.38 16.20
N ILE A 377 -8.78 0.00 15.02
CA ILE A 377 -7.66 -0.91 14.76
C ILE A 377 -6.65 -0.18 13.87
N ILE A 378 -5.37 -0.30 14.21
CA ILE A 378 -4.30 0.31 13.44
C ILE A 378 -3.89 -0.63 12.31
N CYS A 379 -3.82 -0.08 11.13
CA CYS A 379 -3.46 -0.79 9.91
C CYS A 379 -2.00 -1.26 9.94
N MET A 380 -1.77 -2.58 9.89
CA MET A 380 -0.41 -3.16 9.86
C MET A 380 0.42 -2.71 8.64
N TRP A 381 -0.21 -2.48 7.50
CA TRP A 381 0.48 -1.94 6.32
C TRP A 381 1.15 -0.59 6.62
N HIS A 382 0.43 0.30 7.29
CA HIS A 382 0.97 1.60 7.71
C HIS A 382 2.01 1.47 8.83
N VAL A 383 1.83 0.55 9.79
CA VAL A 383 2.82 0.25 10.83
C VAL A 383 4.13 -0.19 10.21
N LEU A 384 4.12 -1.20 9.32
CA LEU A 384 5.31 -1.74 8.67
C LEU A 384 6.02 -0.71 7.80
N SER A 385 5.26 0.14 7.09
CA SER A 385 5.81 1.24 6.31
C SER A 385 6.52 2.27 7.21
N LYS A 386 5.93 2.61 8.36
CA LYS A 386 6.53 3.54 9.34
C LYS A 386 7.75 2.93 10.03
N ILE A 387 7.72 1.66 10.41
CA ILE A 387 8.87 0.92 10.96
C ILE A 387 10.08 1.04 10.04
N SER A 388 9.91 0.83 8.74
CA SER A 388 10.99 0.98 7.77
C SER A 388 11.55 2.39 7.76
N SER A 389 10.69 3.40 7.75
CA SER A 389 11.12 4.80 7.71
C SER A 389 11.79 5.29 9.01
N TRP A 390 11.41 4.72 10.16
CA TRP A 390 11.93 5.13 11.47
C TRP A 390 13.27 4.48 11.79
N PHE A 391 13.40 3.17 11.53
CA PHE A 391 14.48 2.35 12.07
C PHE A 391 15.51 1.89 11.05
N SER A 392 15.24 1.93 9.73
CA SER A 392 16.21 1.45 8.73
C SER A 392 17.56 2.17 8.79
N LEU A 393 17.54 3.50 8.97
CA LEU A 393 18.78 4.29 9.09
C LEU A 393 19.36 4.26 10.52
N GLN A 394 18.52 4.08 11.52
CA GLN A 394 18.95 4.09 12.92
C GLN A 394 19.68 2.79 13.28
N LEU A 395 19.14 1.65 12.84
CA LEU A 395 19.68 0.32 13.13
C LEU A 395 20.73 -0.16 12.11
N GLY A 396 20.81 0.49 10.92
CA GLY A 396 21.79 0.13 9.90
C GLY A 396 21.75 -1.36 9.53
N ILE A 397 22.86 -2.06 9.71
CA ILE A 397 23.01 -3.50 9.40
C ILE A 397 22.03 -4.36 10.23
N GLN A 398 21.73 -3.98 11.46
CA GLN A 398 20.85 -4.74 12.35
C GLN A 398 19.37 -4.64 11.94
N TYR A 399 19.00 -3.72 11.01
CA TYR A 399 17.61 -3.51 10.63
C TYR A 399 16.95 -4.77 10.04
N THR A 400 17.67 -5.58 9.30
CA THR A 400 17.13 -6.81 8.70
C THR A 400 16.73 -7.83 9.76
N ASP A 401 17.57 -8.02 10.77
CA ASP A 401 17.28 -8.91 11.92
C ASP A 401 16.11 -8.34 12.75
N PHE A 402 16.15 -7.06 13.06
CA PHE A 402 15.05 -6.36 13.74
C PHE A 402 13.72 -6.54 13.00
N LYS A 403 13.69 -6.30 11.68
CA LYS A 403 12.48 -6.43 10.87
C LYS A 403 11.93 -7.86 10.90
N SER A 404 12.79 -8.86 10.75
CA SER A 404 12.39 -10.28 10.80
C SER A 404 11.76 -10.66 12.14
N LYS A 405 12.36 -10.20 13.26
CA LYS A 405 11.83 -10.42 14.61
C LYS A 405 10.54 -9.65 14.85
N PHE A 406 10.47 -8.40 14.37
CA PHE A 406 9.26 -7.59 14.44
C PHE A 406 8.10 -8.20 13.64
N ASP A 407 8.35 -8.71 12.43
CA ASP A 407 7.35 -9.40 11.62
C ASP A 407 6.83 -10.67 12.32
N THR A 408 7.72 -11.41 13.02
CA THR A 408 7.33 -12.57 13.83
C THR A 408 6.49 -12.16 15.04
N LEU A 409 6.90 -11.12 15.74
CA LEU A 409 6.19 -10.54 16.88
C LEU A 409 4.75 -10.12 16.53
N CYS A 410 4.57 -9.47 15.38
CA CYS A 410 3.26 -9.00 14.92
C CYS A 410 2.24 -10.13 14.75
N ASN A 411 2.70 -11.34 14.45
CA ASN A 411 1.88 -12.51 14.16
C ASN A 411 1.70 -13.46 15.35
N LEU A 412 2.20 -13.09 16.54
CA LEU A 412 1.98 -13.90 17.75
C LEU A 412 0.50 -13.97 18.11
N GLU A 413 0.09 -15.15 18.60
CA GLU A 413 -1.30 -15.41 18.96
C GLU A 413 -1.61 -15.14 20.44
N ASN A 414 -0.61 -15.11 21.30
CA ASN A 414 -0.75 -14.96 22.74
C ASN A 414 -0.25 -13.59 23.20
N VAL A 415 -1.03 -12.92 24.04
CA VAL A 415 -0.70 -11.58 24.57
C VAL A 415 0.55 -11.62 25.43
N GLY A 416 0.68 -12.61 26.32
CA GLY A 416 1.85 -12.73 27.20
C GLY A 416 3.14 -12.99 26.42
N ASP A 417 3.09 -13.84 25.37
CA ASP A 417 4.23 -14.10 24.49
C ASP A 417 4.62 -12.83 23.73
N PHE A 418 3.62 -12.04 23.29
CA PHE A 418 3.85 -10.76 22.64
C PHE A 418 4.53 -9.75 23.56
N GLU A 419 4.03 -9.56 24.77
CA GLU A 419 4.59 -8.61 25.73
C GLU A 419 6.03 -8.97 26.13
N HIS A 420 6.31 -10.26 26.32
CA HIS A 420 7.67 -10.74 26.62
C HIS A 420 8.61 -10.47 25.43
N GLN A 421 8.25 -10.93 24.23
CA GLN A 421 9.09 -10.77 23.05
C GLN A 421 9.20 -9.30 22.59
N TRP A 422 8.20 -8.46 22.88
CA TRP A 422 8.29 -7.01 22.68
C TRP A 422 9.41 -6.40 23.53
N ASN A 423 9.43 -6.71 24.82
CA ASN A 423 10.46 -6.21 25.73
C ASN A 423 11.84 -6.71 25.33
N ASP A 424 11.97 -8.00 24.97
CA ASP A 424 13.22 -8.57 24.48
C ASP A 424 13.71 -7.88 23.21
N LEU A 425 12.82 -7.65 22.24
CA LEU A 425 13.14 -6.97 21.00
C LEU A 425 13.65 -5.55 21.25
N VAL A 426 12.91 -4.77 22.04
CA VAL A 426 13.22 -3.36 22.31
C VAL A 426 14.55 -3.25 23.05
N THR A 427 14.81 -4.12 24.03
CA THR A 427 16.05 -4.17 24.81
C THR A 427 17.23 -4.62 23.94
N GLN A 428 17.06 -5.66 23.13
CA GLN A 428 18.11 -6.21 22.25
C GLN A 428 18.66 -5.15 21.27
N PHE A 429 17.78 -4.33 20.72
CA PHE A 429 18.17 -3.30 19.74
C PHE A 429 18.42 -1.92 20.35
N GLY A 430 18.33 -1.79 21.70
CA GLY A 430 18.58 -0.54 22.42
C GLY A 430 17.70 0.63 21.97
N ILE A 431 16.42 0.35 21.71
CA ILE A 431 15.43 1.33 21.23
C ILE A 431 14.32 1.60 22.25
N ASP A 432 14.50 1.21 23.48
CA ASP A 432 13.56 1.35 24.60
C ASP A 432 13.14 2.81 24.85
N THR A 433 14.04 3.74 24.68
CA THR A 433 13.79 5.19 24.86
C THR A 433 13.29 5.88 23.57
N ASP A 434 13.09 5.14 22.48
CA ASP A 434 12.65 5.73 21.24
C ASP A 434 11.17 6.11 21.27
N LYS A 435 10.87 7.36 20.88
CA LYS A 435 9.49 7.88 20.87
C LYS A 435 8.53 7.11 19.98
N HIS A 436 9.04 6.49 18.91
CA HIS A 436 8.20 5.72 18.00
C HIS A 436 7.85 4.36 18.58
N ILE A 437 8.77 3.77 19.38
CA ILE A 437 8.49 2.58 20.16
C ILE A 437 7.44 2.89 21.24
N SER A 438 7.59 4.01 21.96
CA SER A 438 6.60 4.46 22.95
C SER A 438 5.21 4.71 22.30
N LEU A 439 5.21 5.27 21.09
CA LEU A 439 3.97 5.46 20.31
C LEU A 439 3.33 4.13 19.95
N LEU A 440 4.09 3.18 19.39
CA LEU A 440 3.58 1.85 19.03
C LEU A 440 3.05 1.10 20.27
N PHE A 441 3.75 1.20 21.38
CA PHE A 441 3.31 0.59 22.63
C PHE A 441 2.01 1.20 23.15
N SER A 442 1.82 2.52 23.00
CA SER A 442 0.57 3.18 23.37
C SER A 442 -0.66 2.70 22.58
N TYR A 443 -0.43 2.16 21.38
CA TYR A 443 -1.47 1.56 20.52
C TYR A 443 -1.48 0.04 20.56
N GLN A 444 -0.73 -0.63 21.45
CA GLN A 444 -0.58 -2.09 21.44
C GLN A 444 -1.89 -2.87 21.41
N ALA A 445 -2.94 -2.39 22.05
CA ALA A 445 -4.26 -3.05 22.07
C ALA A 445 -5.01 -2.97 20.71
N SER A 446 -4.40 -2.37 19.66
CA SER A 446 -5.09 -2.05 18.41
C SER A 446 -4.37 -2.53 17.14
N TRP A 447 -3.18 -3.13 17.21
CA TRP A 447 -2.44 -3.53 16.00
C TRP A 447 -1.84 -4.94 15.99
N PRO A 448 -1.28 -5.54 17.09
CA PRO A 448 -0.75 -6.89 17.02
C PRO A 448 -1.86 -7.92 16.90
N PHE A 449 -1.60 -8.98 16.15
CA PHE A 449 -2.59 -10.03 15.87
C PHE A 449 -3.22 -10.60 17.14
N CYS A 450 -2.45 -10.83 18.21
CA CYS A 450 -2.95 -11.35 19.47
C CYS A 450 -4.08 -10.52 20.11
N TYR A 451 -4.07 -9.21 19.92
CA TYR A 451 -5.10 -8.30 20.43
C TYR A 451 -6.29 -8.13 19.49
N VAL A 452 -6.05 -8.24 18.16
CA VAL A 452 -7.10 -7.93 17.16
C VAL A 452 -7.78 -9.17 16.58
N ARG A 453 -7.27 -10.38 16.83
CA ARG A 453 -7.78 -11.65 16.29
C ARG A 453 -9.23 -11.99 16.67
N ASN A 454 -9.75 -11.39 17.74
CA ASN A 454 -11.14 -11.59 18.18
C ASN A 454 -12.12 -10.66 17.47
N PHE A 455 -11.64 -9.73 16.66
CA PHE A 455 -12.49 -8.77 15.94
C PHE A 455 -12.65 -9.20 14.48
N PHE A 456 -13.87 -9.07 14.00
CA PHE A 456 -14.18 -9.34 12.60
C PHE A 456 -13.63 -8.22 11.70
N LEU A 457 -12.63 -8.52 10.89
CA LEU A 457 -11.97 -7.53 10.01
C LEU A 457 -12.36 -7.68 8.53
N ALA A 458 -13.25 -8.62 8.20
CA ALA A 458 -13.72 -8.85 6.83
C ALA A 458 -12.60 -8.91 5.78
N ARG A 459 -11.35 -9.24 6.17
CA ARG A 459 -10.14 -9.27 5.34
C ARG A 459 -9.67 -7.91 4.77
N VAL A 460 -10.17 -6.78 5.29
CA VAL A 460 -9.72 -5.42 4.88
C VAL A 460 -8.25 -5.13 5.26
N THR A 461 -7.61 -6.01 6.04
CA THR A 461 -6.20 -5.90 6.42
C THR A 461 -5.27 -6.69 5.51
N THR A 462 -5.78 -7.30 4.43
CA THR A 462 -4.97 -8.10 3.51
C THR A 462 -4.14 -7.22 2.57
N VAL A 463 -2.99 -7.73 2.15
CA VAL A 463 -2.09 -7.05 1.19
C VAL A 463 -2.80 -6.78 -0.13
N GLU A 464 -3.64 -7.72 -0.58
CA GLU A 464 -4.41 -7.61 -1.82
C GLU A 464 -5.39 -6.42 -1.76
N PHE A 465 -6.08 -6.26 -0.63
CA PHE A 465 -6.97 -5.13 -0.41
C PHE A 465 -6.21 -3.80 -0.50
N PHE A 466 -5.09 -3.66 0.22
CA PHE A 466 -4.31 -2.42 0.18
C PHE A 466 -3.71 -2.13 -1.19
N LYS A 467 -3.25 -3.13 -1.93
CA LYS A 467 -2.79 -2.94 -3.31
C LYS A 467 -3.92 -2.43 -4.22
N SER A 468 -5.13 -2.92 -4.03
CA SER A 468 -6.30 -2.48 -4.81
C SER A 468 -6.71 -1.06 -4.47
N VAL A 469 -6.71 -0.69 -3.18
CA VAL A 469 -6.96 0.69 -2.71
C VAL A 469 -5.86 1.64 -3.20
N GLU A 470 -4.59 1.24 -3.11
CA GLU A 470 -3.46 2.03 -3.62
C GLU A 470 -3.55 2.25 -5.14
N ALA A 471 -3.91 1.21 -5.89
CA ALA A 471 -4.11 1.33 -7.33
C ALA A 471 -5.24 2.31 -7.69
N PHE A 472 -6.35 2.26 -6.96
CA PHE A 472 -7.47 3.20 -7.09
C PHE A 472 -7.02 4.63 -6.79
N SER A 473 -6.37 4.83 -5.65
CA SER A 473 -5.92 6.14 -5.19
C SER A 473 -4.89 6.77 -6.13
N ASN A 474 -3.94 5.99 -6.62
CA ASN A 474 -2.93 6.44 -7.58
C ASN A 474 -3.54 6.86 -8.92
N ASN A 475 -4.60 6.18 -9.36
CA ASN A 475 -5.31 6.54 -10.59
C ASN A 475 -5.98 7.91 -10.48
N ILE A 476 -6.59 8.21 -9.34
CA ILE A 476 -7.26 9.49 -9.07
C ILE A 476 -6.24 10.62 -8.86
N MET A 477 -5.15 10.34 -8.11
CA MET A 477 -4.16 11.36 -7.74
C MET A 477 -3.21 11.74 -8.88
N SER A 478 -3.20 11.01 -9.99
CA SER A 478 -2.32 11.28 -11.14
C SER A 478 -2.73 12.50 -11.95
N THR A 479 -3.96 12.96 -11.82
CA THR A 479 -4.51 14.07 -12.60
C THR A 479 -4.57 15.35 -11.79
N GLN A 480 -3.97 16.41 -12.30
CA GLN A 480 -4.19 17.80 -11.83
C GLN A 480 -5.50 18.28 -12.43
N SER A 481 -6.60 18.11 -11.72
CA SER A 481 -7.92 18.44 -12.25
C SER A 481 -8.67 19.36 -11.30
N SER A 482 -9.61 20.12 -11.87
CA SER A 482 -10.59 20.88 -11.11
C SER A 482 -11.39 19.96 -10.17
N LEU A 483 -12.04 20.51 -9.13
CA LEU A 483 -12.92 19.75 -8.22
C LEU A 483 -13.98 18.98 -9.01
N GLN A 484 -14.50 19.57 -10.07
CA GLN A 484 -15.46 18.94 -10.96
C GLN A 484 -14.93 17.67 -11.60
N CYS A 485 -13.74 17.74 -12.23
CA CYS A 485 -13.09 16.59 -12.82
C CYS A 485 -12.72 15.56 -11.75
N PHE A 486 -12.32 16.02 -10.56
CA PHE A 486 -11.95 15.16 -9.44
C PHE A 486 -13.16 14.35 -8.93
N PHE A 487 -14.31 14.99 -8.67
CA PHE A 487 -15.54 14.27 -8.26
C PHE A 487 -15.99 13.27 -9.30
N LYS A 488 -15.95 13.67 -10.59
CA LYS A 488 -16.29 12.76 -11.68
C LYS A 488 -15.35 11.54 -11.72
N GLN A 489 -14.04 11.76 -11.67
CA GLN A 489 -13.05 10.68 -11.70
C GLN A 489 -13.17 9.73 -10.52
N VAL A 490 -13.41 10.27 -9.31
CA VAL A 490 -13.66 9.45 -8.12
C VAL A 490 -14.94 8.64 -8.30
N GLY A 491 -16.01 9.25 -8.82
CA GLY A 491 -17.27 8.58 -9.09
C GLY A 491 -17.13 7.48 -10.14
N ASP A 492 -16.52 7.78 -11.28
CA ASP A 492 -16.29 6.82 -12.36
C ASP A 492 -15.43 5.64 -11.92
N ALA A 493 -14.36 5.92 -11.17
CA ALA A 493 -13.47 4.89 -10.61
C ALA A 493 -14.18 4.02 -9.56
N ALA A 494 -14.99 4.62 -8.71
CA ALA A 494 -15.76 3.89 -7.71
C ALA A 494 -16.87 3.04 -8.35
N HIS A 495 -17.53 3.55 -9.39
CA HIS A 495 -18.47 2.80 -10.22
C HIS A 495 -17.81 1.63 -10.93
N PHE A 496 -16.60 1.83 -11.45
CA PHE A 496 -15.84 0.75 -12.09
C PHE A 496 -15.46 -0.36 -11.09
N LEU A 497 -15.14 -0.02 -9.84
CA LEU A 497 -14.91 -1.01 -8.79
C LEU A 497 -16.19 -1.80 -8.48
N SER A 498 -17.33 -1.12 -8.31
CA SER A 498 -18.61 -1.77 -8.03
C SER A 498 -19.15 -2.54 -9.23
N GLY A 499 -18.86 -2.12 -10.45
CA GLY A 499 -19.25 -2.79 -11.70
C GLY A 499 -18.42 -4.03 -12.04
N LYS A 500 -17.28 -4.22 -11.41
CA LYS A 500 -16.55 -5.51 -11.38
C LYS A 500 -17.23 -6.52 -10.46
N MET A 501 -18.54 -6.54 -10.43
CA MET A 501 -19.27 -7.71 -9.91
C MET A 501 -18.73 -8.90 -10.66
N GLY A 502 -17.94 -9.70 -9.91
CA GLY A 502 -17.07 -10.71 -10.46
C GLY A 502 -17.83 -11.53 -11.49
N GLU A 503 -17.25 -11.71 -12.64
CA GLU A 503 -17.61 -12.84 -13.49
C GLU A 503 -17.93 -13.98 -12.56
N LEU A 504 -19.11 -14.56 -12.67
CA LEU A 504 -19.53 -15.77 -11.96
C LEU A 504 -18.58 -16.89 -12.42
N LEU A 505 -17.32 -16.80 -11.98
CA LEU A 505 -16.29 -17.78 -12.25
C LEU A 505 -16.68 -19.03 -11.47
N TYR A 506 -17.21 -20.01 -12.18
CA TYR A 506 -17.36 -21.34 -11.65
C TYR A 506 -15.99 -21.84 -11.13
N LEU A 507 -15.87 -21.92 -9.82
CA LEU A 507 -14.68 -22.48 -9.18
C LEU A 507 -14.92 -23.98 -8.98
N PRO A 508 -14.10 -24.86 -9.58
CA PRO A 508 -14.20 -26.29 -9.35
C PRO A 508 -13.75 -26.62 -7.92
N THR A 509 -14.37 -27.65 -7.35
CA THR A 509 -13.92 -28.24 -6.09
C THR A 509 -12.55 -28.89 -6.25
N LYS A 510 -11.72 -28.86 -5.20
CA LYS A 510 -10.37 -29.47 -5.19
C LYS A 510 -10.34 -30.80 -4.47
N THR A 511 -11.27 -31.04 -3.55
CA THR A 511 -11.21 -32.18 -2.63
C THR A 511 -12.34 -33.21 -2.84
N CYS A 512 -13.31 -32.98 -3.66
CA CYS A 512 -14.49 -33.84 -3.83
C CYS A 512 -15.23 -34.13 -2.50
N LEU A 513 -15.04 -33.33 -1.47
CA LEU A 513 -15.73 -33.47 -0.19
C LEU A 513 -17.11 -32.82 -0.25
N PRO A 514 -18.16 -33.45 0.31
CA PRO A 514 -19.50 -32.87 0.34
C PRO A 514 -19.54 -31.47 0.98
N LEU A 515 -18.77 -31.23 2.05
CA LEU A 515 -18.62 -29.93 2.70
C LEU A 515 -18.11 -28.84 1.75
N GLU A 516 -17.20 -29.18 0.83
CA GLU A 516 -16.68 -28.22 -0.14
C GLU A 516 -17.72 -27.91 -1.23
N GLU A 517 -18.48 -28.91 -1.67
CA GLU A 517 -19.56 -28.74 -2.65
C GLU A 517 -20.69 -27.90 -2.08
N ASP A 518 -21.10 -28.15 -0.84
CA ASP A 518 -22.11 -27.37 -0.13
C ASP A 518 -21.70 -25.89 -0.03
N ALA A 519 -20.48 -25.62 0.42
CA ALA A 519 -19.95 -24.27 0.51
C ALA A 519 -19.89 -23.54 -0.85
N ARG A 520 -19.61 -24.28 -1.94
CA ARG A 520 -19.56 -23.73 -3.30
C ARG A 520 -20.90 -23.20 -3.78
N THR A 521 -22.00 -23.82 -3.34
CA THR A 521 -23.35 -23.39 -3.72
C THR A 521 -23.84 -22.16 -2.98
N VAL A 522 -23.28 -21.89 -1.80
CA VAL A 522 -23.75 -20.82 -0.89
C VAL A 522 -22.84 -19.58 -0.96
N LEU A 523 -21.52 -19.78 -1.03
CA LEU A 523 -20.54 -18.69 -0.91
C LEU A 523 -20.22 -18.05 -2.26
N THR A 524 -19.88 -16.77 -2.21
CA THR A 524 -19.27 -16.09 -3.37
C THR A 524 -17.96 -16.76 -3.76
N PRO A 525 -17.51 -16.66 -5.02
CA PRO A 525 -16.22 -17.22 -5.46
C PRO A 525 -15.03 -16.79 -4.61
N PHE A 526 -15.05 -15.56 -4.10
CA PHE A 526 -14.02 -15.04 -3.21
C PHE A 526 -14.00 -15.79 -1.86
N ALA A 527 -15.13 -15.85 -1.18
CA ALA A 527 -15.26 -16.52 0.11
C ALA A 527 -15.05 -18.04 -0.03
N PHE A 528 -15.58 -18.64 -1.10
CA PHE A 528 -15.36 -20.04 -1.41
C PHE A 528 -13.87 -20.36 -1.63
N ARG A 529 -13.14 -19.56 -2.38
CA ARG A 529 -11.69 -19.74 -2.57
C ARG A 529 -10.92 -19.68 -1.26
N ALA A 530 -11.30 -18.77 -0.36
CA ALA A 530 -10.69 -18.68 0.96
C ALA A 530 -10.95 -19.96 1.78
N LEU A 531 -12.20 -20.42 1.83
CA LEU A 531 -12.57 -21.66 2.52
C LEU A 531 -11.93 -22.91 1.88
N GLN A 532 -11.86 -22.98 0.55
CA GLN A 532 -11.22 -24.07 -0.19
C GLN A 532 -9.74 -24.19 0.17
N ASN A 533 -9.04 -23.07 0.36
CA ASN A 533 -7.65 -23.09 0.82
C ASN A 533 -7.54 -23.68 2.23
N GLU A 534 -8.46 -23.32 3.12
CA GLU A 534 -8.50 -23.91 4.46
C GLU A 534 -8.84 -25.42 4.42
N PHE A 535 -9.69 -25.87 3.51
CA PHE A 535 -9.95 -27.30 3.28
C PHE A 535 -8.67 -28.06 2.88
N VAL A 536 -7.95 -27.55 1.88
CA VAL A 536 -6.72 -28.19 1.42
C VAL A 536 -5.68 -28.26 2.55
N LEU A 537 -5.54 -27.18 3.31
CA LEU A 537 -4.62 -27.12 4.44
C LEU A 537 -5.06 -28.04 5.59
N SER A 538 -6.36 -28.25 5.80
CA SER A 538 -6.89 -29.08 6.87
C SER A 538 -6.37 -30.53 6.80
N MET A 539 -6.06 -31.01 5.60
CA MET A 539 -5.52 -32.35 5.37
C MET A 539 -4.12 -32.57 5.96
N GLN A 540 -3.42 -31.48 6.33
CA GLN A 540 -2.09 -31.54 6.93
C GLN A 540 -2.13 -31.64 8.46
N TYR A 541 -3.32 -31.77 9.07
CA TYR A 541 -3.48 -31.75 10.51
C TYR A 541 -4.06 -33.09 11.05
N ALA A 542 -3.54 -33.50 12.20
CA ALA A 542 -4.05 -34.61 13.01
C ALA A 542 -4.98 -34.08 14.09
N VAL A 543 -5.99 -34.87 14.44
CA VAL A 543 -6.97 -34.57 15.51
C VAL A 543 -6.85 -35.63 16.58
N THR A 544 -6.79 -35.21 17.84
CA THR A 544 -6.84 -36.07 19.02
C THR A 544 -7.93 -35.57 19.94
N GLU A 545 -8.89 -36.42 20.29
CA GLU A 545 -9.92 -36.08 21.27
C GLU A 545 -9.31 -36.16 22.69
N ARG A 546 -9.43 -35.08 23.46
CA ARG A 546 -8.92 -34.99 24.84
C ARG A 546 -10.03 -35.27 25.86
N SER A 547 -11.23 -34.77 25.59
CA SER A 547 -12.43 -34.99 26.37
C SER A 547 -13.66 -34.87 25.44
N SER A 548 -14.84 -35.24 25.92
CA SER A 548 -16.04 -35.11 25.11
C SER A 548 -16.20 -33.68 24.56
N GLY A 549 -16.19 -33.57 23.24
CA GLY A 549 -16.30 -32.27 22.54
C GLY A 549 -15.06 -31.39 22.48
N LEU A 550 -13.92 -31.77 23.12
CA LEU A 550 -12.67 -31.01 23.07
C LEU A 550 -11.61 -31.75 22.26
N TYR A 551 -11.16 -31.17 21.19
CA TYR A 551 -10.19 -31.74 20.24
C TYR A 551 -8.91 -30.92 20.22
N LEU A 552 -7.78 -31.62 20.21
CA LEU A 552 -6.47 -31.07 19.98
C LEU A 552 -6.08 -31.29 18.52
N VAL A 553 -5.79 -30.21 17.82
CA VAL A 553 -5.45 -30.23 16.38
C VAL A 553 -4.01 -29.76 16.20
N ARG A 554 -3.17 -30.59 15.58
CA ARG A 554 -1.74 -30.32 15.37
C ARG A 554 -1.34 -30.63 13.93
N HIS A 555 -0.38 -29.87 13.39
CA HIS A 555 0.21 -30.16 12.10
C HIS A 555 1.07 -31.43 12.14
N TYR A 556 1.06 -32.26 11.09
CA TYR A 556 1.81 -33.52 11.08
C TYR A 556 3.33 -33.37 11.18
N ARG A 557 3.90 -32.33 10.56
CA ARG A 557 5.35 -32.17 10.39
C ARG A 557 5.92 -30.91 11.00
N LYS A 558 5.12 -29.85 11.19
CA LYS A 558 5.59 -28.59 11.70
C LYS A 558 5.38 -28.57 13.22
N MET A 559 6.37 -28.07 13.94
CA MET A 559 6.20 -27.74 15.38
C MET A 559 5.42 -26.42 15.52
N GLU A 560 4.26 -26.36 14.89
CA GLU A 560 3.32 -25.27 15.07
C GLU A 560 2.59 -25.47 16.42
N ARG A 561 2.08 -24.37 16.96
CA ARG A 561 1.29 -24.41 18.18
C ARG A 561 0.06 -25.29 17.96
N GLU A 562 -0.19 -26.19 18.90
CA GLU A 562 -1.40 -27.02 18.91
C GLU A 562 -2.62 -26.12 19.11
N GLN A 563 -3.70 -26.38 18.36
CA GLN A 563 -4.95 -25.63 18.46
C GLN A 563 -6.02 -26.47 19.14
N HIS A 564 -6.78 -25.83 20.02
CA HIS A 564 -7.91 -26.44 20.69
C HIS A 564 -9.19 -26.12 19.93
N VAL A 565 -9.94 -27.17 19.57
CA VAL A 565 -11.25 -27.03 18.92
C VAL A 565 -12.30 -27.63 19.81
N ILE A 566 -13.34 -26.87 20.11
CA ILE A 566 -14.53 -27.31 20.83
C ILE A 566 -15.62 -27.53 19.80
N TRP A 567 -16.18 -28.74 19.78
CA TRP A 567 -17.31 -29.10 18.94
C TRP A 567 -18.48 -29.63 19.79
N THR A 568 -19.64 -28.96 19.71
CA THR A 568 -20.86 -29.33 20.40
C THR A 568 -21.88 -29.72 19.34
N PRO A 569 -22.10 -31.04 19.09
CA PRO A 569 -22.97 -31.52 18.03
C PRO A 569 -24.43 -31.09 18.19
N ASP A 570 -24.94 -31.07 19.41
CA ASP A 570 -26.37 -30.76 19.69
C ASP A 570 -26.73 -29.32 19.27
N ASP A 571 -25.80 -28.39 19.44
CA ASP A 571 -25.96 -26.98 19.04
C ASP A 571 -25.32 -26.69 17.70
N GLU A 572 -24.67 -27.67 17.06
CA GLU A 572 -23.84 -27.52 15.87
C GLU A 572 -22.79 -26.41 16.02
N GLN A 573 -22.24 -26.23 17.23
CA GLN A 573 -21.25 -25.16 17.50
C GLN A 573 -19.84 -25.68 17.42
N ILE A 574 -18.99 -24.95 16.66
CA ILE A 574 -17.56 -25.22 16.58
C ILE A 574 -16.78 -23.94 16.85
N HIS A 575 -15.85 -24.04 17.81
CA HIS A 575 -14.97 -22.93 18.17
C HIS A 575 -13.51 -23.40 18.11
N CYS A 576 -12.66 -22.62 17.50
CA CYS A 576 -11.22 -22.89 17.45
C CYS A 576 -10.43 -21.83 18.21
N SER A 577 -9.42 -22.23 18.96
CA SER A 577 -8.52 -21.30 19.66
C SER A 577 -7.76 -20.36 18.70
N CYS A 578 -7.65 -20.70 17.40
CA CYS A 578 -7.00 -19.83 16.40
C CYS A 578 -7.81 -18.57 16.06
N LYS A 579 -9.11 -18.53 16.34
CA LYS A 579 -9.99 -17.37 16.14
C LYS A 579 -10.13 -16.88 14.68
N GLU A 580 -9.79 -17.73 13.70
CA GLU A 580 -9.86 -17.33 12.28
C GLU A 580 -11.30 -17.02 11.83
N PHE A 581 -12.30 -17.81 12.33
CA PHE A 581 -13.68 -17.54 12.00
C PHE A 581 -14.14 -16.19 12.54
N GLU A 582 -13.81 -15.88 13.78
CA GLU A 582 -14.13 -14.60 14.40
C GLU A 582 -13.47 -13.44 13.67
N HIS A 583 -12.26 -13.65 13.11
CA HIS A 583 -11.47 -12.64 12.41
C HIS A 583 -11.88 -12.44 10.95
N SER A 584 -12.07 -13.51 10.20
CA SER A 584 -12.34 -13.46 8.74
C SER A 584 -13.77 -13.82 8.34
N GLY A 585 -14.53 -14.49 9.23
CA GLY A 585 -15.81 -15.06 8.93
C GLY A 585 -15.75 -16.35 8.08
N ILE A 586 -14.57 -16.96 7.99
CA ILE A 586 -14.33 -18.22 7.25
C ILE A 586 -13.83 -19.27 8.25
N LEU A 587 -14.41 -20.47 8.22
CA LEU A 587 -13.96 -21.57 9.08
C LEU A 587 -12.51 -21.94 8.79
N CYS A 588 -11.72 -22.05 9.85
CA CYS A 588 -10.29 -22.40 9.77
C CYS A 588 -10.09 -23.90 9.48
N ARG A 589 -8.89 -24.23 9.00
CA ARG A 589 -8.41 -25.59 8.75
C ARG A 589 -8.57 -26.53 9.95
N HIS A 590 -8.45 -26.03 11.16
CA HIS A 590 -8.55 -26.81 12.39
C HIS A 590 -10.00 -27.23 12.67
N ALA A 591 -10.94 -26.30 12.55
CA ALA A 591 -12.37 -26.56 12.68
C ALA A 591 -12.85 -27.51 11.58
N LEU A 592 -12.51 -27.25 10.33
CA LEU A 592 -12.83 -28.10 9.19
C LEU A 592 -12.28 -29.52 9.37
N ARG A 593 -11.06 -29.66 9.89
CA ARG A 593 -10.46 -30.98 10.15
C ARG A 593 -11.24 -31.78 11.20
N VAL A 594 -11.73 -31.13 12.27
CA VAL A 594 -12.56 -31.78 13.29
C VAL A 594 -13.89 -32.23 12.69
N LEU A 595 -14.59 -31.39 11.91
CA LEU A 595 -15.84 -31.75 11.23
C LEU A 595 -15.64 -32.99 10.34
N LEU A 596 -14.57 -33.02 9.53
CA LEU A 596 -14.24 -34.15 8.67
C LEU A 596 -14.00 -35.44 9.44
N VAL A 597 -13.23 -35.39 10.55
CA VAL A 597 -12.94 -36.56 11.38
C VAL A 597 -14.19 -37.08 12.08
N LYS A 598 -15.17 -36.21 12.38
CA LYS A 598 -16.44 -36.56 12.97
C LYS A 598 -17.51 -36.93 11.94
N ASN A 599 -17.14 -37.05 10.65
CA ASN A 599 -18.05 -37.41 9.54
C ASN A 599 -19.25 -36.46 9.38
N TYR A 600 -19.02 -35.16 9.64
CA TYR A 600 -19.98 -34.13 9.27
C TYR A 600 -19.79 -33.78 7.79
N PHE A 601 -20.86 -33.82 7.01
CA PHE A 601 -20.86 -33.65 5.57
C PHE A 601 -21.45 -32.32 5.11
N GLN A 602 -21.97 -31.53 6.04
CA GLN A 602 -22.46 -30.17 5.79
C GLN A 602 -21.89 -29.19 6.80
N ILE A 603 -21.58 -27.97 6.34
CA ILE A 603 -21.20 -26.89 7.25
C ILE A 603 -22.46 -26.30 7.87
N PRO A 604 -22.54 -26.17 9.21
CA PRO A 604 -23.70 -25.55 9.85
C PRO A 604 -23.96 -24.14 9.29
N GLU A 605 -25.23 -23.85 8.96
CA GLU A 605 -25.60 -22.64 8.21
C GLU A 605 -25.14 -21.33 8.86
N LYS A 606 -25.03 -21.29 10.18
CA LYS A 606 -24.53 -20.13 10.94
C LYS A 606 -23.08 -19.75 10.64
N TYR A 607 -22.28 -20.65 10.05
CA TYR A 607 -20.90 -20.37 9.61
C TYR A 607 -20.82 -19.84 8.18
N PHE A 608 -21.94 -19.74 7.49
CA PHE A 608 -22.07 -19.01 6.25
C PHE A 608 -22.58 -17.59 6.53
N LEU A 609 -21.72 -16.68 6.91
CA LEU A 609 -22.12 -15.30 7.18
C LEU A 609 -22.81 -14.68 5.97
N LEU A 610 -23.89 -13.94 6.22
CA LEU A 610 -24.70 -13.27 5.19
C LEU A 610 -23.80 -12.46 4.23
N ARG A 611 -22.79 -11.80 4.78
CA ARG A 611 -21.80 -11.01 4.05
C ARG A 611 -21.11 -11.79 2.91
N TRP A 612 -20.84 -13.09 3.11
CA TRP A 612 -20.11 -13.94 2.17
C TRP A 612 -20.99 -14.76 1.24
N ARG A 613 -22.31 -14.67 1.37
CA ARG A 613 -23.26 -15.44 0.55
C ARG A 613 -23.45 -14.83 -0.83
N LEU A 614 -23.65 -15.66 -1.84
CA LEU A 614 -24.03 -15.27 -3.20
C LEU A 614 -25.32 -14.43 -3.21
N ALA A 615 -26.30 -14.80 -2.39
CA ALA A 615 -27.57 -14.08 -2.29
C ALA A 615 -27.41 -12.59 -1.91
N SER A 616 -26.35 -12.23 -1.18
CA SER A 616 -26.07 -10.82 -0.83
C SER A 616 -25.66 -9.98 -2.02
N SER A 617 -25.13 -10.57 -3.09
CA SER A 617 -24.82 -9.89 -4.34
C SER A 617 -26.08 -9.44 -5.08
N LEU A 618 -27.15 -10.22 -5.00
CA LEU A 618 -28.42 -9.95 -5.69
C LEU A 618 -29.12 -8.70 -5.13
N ILE A 619 -28.98 -8.43 -3.82
CA ILE A 619 -29.58 -7.25 -3.16
C ILE A 619 -29.05 -5.94 -3.73
N LEU A 620 -27.77 -5.87 -4.12
CA LEU A 620 -27.19 -4.70 -4.78
C LEU A 620 -27.65 -4.55 -6.23
N ILE A 621 -27.86 -5.69 -6.91
CA ILE A 621 -28.31 -5.71 -8.30
C ILE A 621 -29.73 -5.16 -8.40
N ASP A 622 -30.66 -5.65 -7.56
CA ASP A 622 -32.07 -5.26 -7.60
C ASP A 622 -32.26 -3.74 -7.40
N ASN A 623 -31.50 -3.13 -6.50
CA ASN A 623 -31.61 -1.70 -6.24
C ASN A 623 -30.97 -0.82 -7.34
N HIS A 624 -29.98 -1.32 -8.09
CA HIS A 624 -29.33 -0.59 -9.18
C HIS A 624 -30.04 -0.76 -10.52
N ILE A 625 -30.63 -1.93 -10.75
CA ILE A 625 -31.35 -2.29 -11.97
C ILE A 625 -32.68 -1.56 -12.05
N ILE A 626 -33.37 -1.35 -10.93
CA ILE A 626 -34.67 -0.66 -10.91
C ILE A 626 -34.53 0.84 -11.28
N ALA A 627 -33.42 1.50 -10.99
CA ALA A 627 -33.24 2.92 -11.24
C ALA A 627 -32.72 3.26 -12.66
N LYS A 628 -31.99 2.38 -13.34
CA LYS A 628 -31.36 2.69 -14.64
C LYS A 628 -31.73 1.76 -15.80
N SER A 629 -32.46 0.68 -15.55
CA SER A 629 -32.42 -0.47 -16.43
C SER A 629 -33.68 -0.78 -17.21
N MET A 630 -34.69 0.00 -17.24
CA MET A 630 -35.76 -0.30 -18.21
C MET A 630 -35.31 -0.06 -19.67
N ASN A 631 -34.35 0.81 -19.91
CA ASN A 631 -33.83 1.06 -21.27
C ASN A 631 -32.56 0.27 -21.61
N ASP A 632 -31.59 0.14 -20.70
CA ASP A 632 -30.31 -0.55 -20.98
C ASP A 632 -30.42 -2.07 -20.89
N CYS A 633 -31.22 -2.61 -19.98
CA CYS A 633 -31.49 -4.06 -19.93
C CYS A 633 -32.22 -4.57 -21.17
N SER A 634 -33.13 -3.79 -21.72
CA SER A 634 -33.80 -4.13 -22.98
C SER A 634 -32.80 -4.26 -24.14
N GLN A 635 -31.82 -3.34 -24.25
CA GLN A 635 -30.79 -3.40 -25.30
C GLN A 635 -29.81 -4.56 -25.08
N THR A 636 -29.38 -4.79 -23.83
CA THR A 636 -28.47 -5.90 -23.50
C THR A 636 -29.16 -7.24 -23.70
N PHE A 637 -30.43 -7.36 -23.30
CA PHE A 637 -31.24 -8.56 -23.51
C PHE A 637 -31.48 -8.82 -25.02
N HIS A 638 -31.78 -7.79 -25.79
CA HIS A 638 -31.93 -7.91 -27.25
C HIS A 638 -30.64 -8.30 -27.95
N SER A 639 -29.50 -7.76 -27.52
CA SER A 639 -28.17 -8.14 -28.04
C SER A 639 -27.82 -9.59 -27.72
N LEU A 640 -28.10 -10.05 -26.48
CA LEU A 640 -27.85 -11.42 -26.05
C LEU A 640 -28.78 -12.40 -26.79
N ALA A 641 -30.04 -12.06 -26.92
CA ALA A 641 -31.03 -12.84 -27.68
C ALA A 641 -30.65 -12.93 -29.18
N ALA A 642 -30.20 -11.84 -29.78
CA ALA A 642 -29.74 -11.82 -31.18
C ALA A 642 -28.49 -12.67 -31.39
N ASN A 643 -27.52 -12.63 -30.46
CA ASN A 643 -26.32 -13.47 -30.50
C ASN A 643 -26.66 -14.95 -30.29
N LEU A 644 -27.54 -15.26 -29.32
CA LEU A 644 -27.99 -16.61 -29.08
C LEU A 644 -28.74 -17.17 -30.30
N PHE A 645 -29.53 -16.32 -30.95
CA PHE A 645 -30.25 -16.65 -32.15
C PHE A 645 -29.30 -16.95 -33.32
N SER A 646 -28.32 -16.07 -33.59
CA SER A 646 -27.33 -16.28 -34.66
C SER A 646 -26.47 -17.54 -34.42
N GLU A 647 -26.04 -17.81 -33.19
CA GLU A 647 -25.26 -19.00 -32.84
C GLU A 647 -26.10 -20.30 -32.90
N SER A 648 -27.39 -20.23 -32.64
CA SER A 648 -28.30 -21.39 -32.70
C SER A 648 -28.52 -21.93 -34.10
N PHE A 649 -28.45 -21.09 -35.13
CA PHE A 649 -28.68 -21.49 -36.55
C PHE A 649 -27.47 -22.19 -37.18
N ILE A 650 -26.32 -22.27 -36.53
CA ILE A 650 -25.11 -22.89 -37.08
C ILE A 650 -25.28 -24.42 -37.21
N THR A 651 -25.95 -25.09 -36.28
CA THR A 651 -26.27 -26.52 -36.39
C THR A 651 -27.65 -26.84 -35.81
N ARG A 652 -28.28 -27.88 -36.34
CA ARG A 652 -29.59 -28.32 -35.86
C ARG A 652 -29.59 -28.74 -34.38
N GLU A 653 -28.51 -29.32 -33.94
CA GLU A 653 -28.34 -29.72 -32.53
C GLU A 653 -28.27 -28.51 -31.57
N ARG A 654 -27.61 -27.42 -32.01
CA ARG A 654 -27.57 -26.16 -31.25
C ARG A 654 -28.95 -25.51 -31.20
N LEU A 655 -29.69 -25.53 -32.30
CA LEU A 655 -31.03 -24.99 -32.38
C LEU A 655 -31.98 -25.74 -31.44
N ASP A 656 -31.94 -27.08 -31.43
CA ASP A 656 -32.77 -27.92 -30.56
C ASP A 656 -32.41 -27.76 -29.09
N PHE A 657 -31.11 -27.54 -28.79
CA PHE A 657 -30.66 -27.24 -27.43
C PHE A 657 -31.17 -25.89 -26.94
N VAL A 658 -30.96 -24.84 -27.73
CA VAL A 658 -31.37 -23.47 -27.39
C VAL A 658 -32.89 -23.37 -27.24
N HIS A 659 -33.64 -23.99 -28.13
CA HIS A 659 -35.11 -24.04 -28.06
C HIS A 659 -35.62 -24.71 -26.76
N ARG A 660 -35.00 -25.83 -26.36
CA ARG A 660 -35.35 -26.54 -25.14
C ARG A 660 -35.06 -25.70 -23.87
N GLU A 661 -33.87 -25.10 -23.81
CA GLU A 661 -33.49 -24.30 -22.63
C GLU A 661 -34.27 -22.97 -22.54
N LEU A 662 -34.56 -22.32 -23.66
CA LEU A 662 -35.39 -21.11 -23.68
C LEU A 662 -36.84 -21.42 -23.26
N THR A 663 -37.43 -22.55 -23.70
CA THR A 663 -38.74 -22.97 -23.26
C THR A 663 -38.76 -23.19 -21.75
N ARG A 664 -37.75 -23.85 -21.20
CA ARG A 664 -37.60 -24.08 -19.75
C ARG A 664 -37.48 -22.78 -18.97
N VAL A 665 -36.67 -21.82 -19.47
CA VAL A 665 -36.52 -20.49 -18.84
C VAL A 665 -37.87 -19.75 -18.89
N LEU A 666 -38.59 -19.81 -20.02
CA LEU A 666 -39.88 -19.15 -20.18
C LEU A 666 -40.93 -19.71 -19.20
N ASP A 667 -40.99 -21.02 -19.05
CA ASP A 667 -41.86 -21.68 -18.07
C ASP A 667 -41.52 -21.27 -16.63
N CYS A 668 -40.22 -21.19 -16.30
CA CYS A 668 -39.81 -20.72 -14.98
C CYS A 668 -40.22 -19.26 -14.73
N VAL A 669 -40.02 -18.36 -15.71
CA VAL A 669 -40.37 -16.94 -15.59
C VAL A 669 -41.88 -16.74 -15.46
N GLN A 670 -42.71 -17.50 -16.23
CA GLN A 670 -44.16 -17.43 -16.17
C GLN A 670 -44.73 -17.92 -14.83
N ASN A 671 -44.03 -18.84 -14.17
CA ASN A 671 -44.43 -19.38 -12.86
C ASN A 671 -43.85 -18.60 -11.67
N MET A 672 -43.04 -17.53 -11.92
CA MET A 672 -42.61 -16.67 -10.84
C MET A 672 -43.77 -15.83 -10.30
N PRO A 673 -43.92 -15.73 -8.97
CA PRO A 673 -44.96 -14.89 -8.39
C PRO A 673 -44.74 -13.42 -8.77
N VAL A 674 -45.77 -12.79 -9.34
CA VAL A 674 -45.74 -11.34 -9.64
C VAL A 674 -45.83 -10.62 -8.30
N ILE A 675 -44.70 -10.06 -7.86
CA ILE A 675 -44.67 -9.21 -6.67
C ILE A 675 -45.29 -7.87 -7.05
N ASP A 676 -46.52 -7.64 -6.58
CA ASP A 676 -47.24 -6.39 -6.80
C ASP A 676 -46.54 -5.24 -6.09
N GLN A 677 -45.94 -4.34 -6.86
CA GLN A 677 -45.17 -3.18 -6.38
C GLN A 677 -46.05 -2.10 -5.68
N ARG A 678 -47.27 -2.37 -5.30
CA ARG A 678 -48.20 -1.41 -4.67
C ARG A 678 -48.21 -1.39 -3.14
N LEU A 679 -47.27 -2.06 -2.47
CA LEU A 679 -47.13 -1.91 -1.01
C LEU A 679 -46.07 -0.86 -0.68
N SER A 680 -46.52 0.40 -0.75
CA SER A 680 -45.84 1.55 -0.17
C SER A 680 -45.61 1.33 1.34
N PRO A 681 -44.40 1.60 1.91
CA PRO A 681 -44.10 1.36 3.32
C PRO A 681 -44.61 2.49 4.25
N ASN A 682 -45.82 2.99 4.05
CA ASN A 682 -46.37 4.07 4.85
C ASN A 682 -47.55 3.72 5.75
N ASN A 683 -47.69 2.47 6.20
CA ASN A 683 -48.73 2.15 7.17
C ASN A 683 -48.32 1.03 8.16
N VAL A 684 -47.28 1.25 8.96
CA VAL A 684 -47.12 0.55 10.25
C VAL A 684 -46.50 1.51 11.27
N ILE A 685 -47.28 2.52 11.68
CA ILE A 685 -47.17 3.16 13.00
C ILE A 685 -48.57 3.59 13.36
N LYS A 686 -49.33 2.70 13.96
CA LYS A 686 -50.45 2.96 14.88
C LYS A 686 -51.08 1.64 15.30
N SER A 687 -50.54 1.02 16.32
CA SER A 687 -51.27 0.34 17.43
C SER A 687 -50.23 -0.21 18.42
#